data_21ad9dde727c14dfc1656c991578725b
#
_entry.id   21ad9dde727c14dfc1656c991578725b
#
_cell.length_a   1.000
_cell.length_b   1.000
_cell.length_c   1.000
_cell.angle_alpha   90.00
_cell.angle_beta   90.00
_cell.angle_gamma   90.00
#
_symmetry.space_group_name_H-M   'P 1'
#
loop_
_entity.id
_entity.type
_entity.pdbx_description
1 polymer ?
#
loop_
_entity_poly.entity_id
_entity_poly.type
_entity_poly.pdbx_seq_one_letter_code
_entity_poly.pdbx_strand_id
1 'polypeptide(L)'
;MSRGAGATVPEATGLFGRVGVFVLRWPWVVIGFWIALAAVLSVTFPPLTEMASKRPVAILPPDAPVLVTTQQITEAFNQSGSENENVLLVVLTDENGLSPDNYVTYRNLADKLRPDTRDIAMLQDFVHTPALREAVTSKDHKAWYLPMVLAGGVGTPQLHEGYTRVAQAVKQTVAGSTLTANLTGPAATGDDITYIGIRDMHVIETAVLLMVLIILFVIYRNPLTMMLPLITIGVSVVVAQYIVAGVAQLGLGVSSQTITLMTTMMAGAGIDYAVFLISRYHDYLRLGLDSGHAVVSALSSIGKVITGSAATVSITFLGMVFTHLGAFRTVGPALAISIAVALLAAVTFLPALLVLAGRRSWIMPRRDLTHRFWRRSGIRIVRRPVMHLVGSLTVLIILAFCATMAHYNYDDSKTLPKSVESSVGYATLAQHFPLNVTIPEYLVVQSPQDLRKPEALVDLKQMEQRVSDLPDIAKIRGAPPPTTKSNDEINADGGAASLRAKGSASIGADSDAEEADAFPNVAAMLYPLANTGSESSEGGEQAGPGEDVDDPAMFVSIVRALGFAMSLDVAEIANTVNAEPVTVLDVVATTSSDGGALQKLAGFAEQLQKLPDAPTFEAAALSVRQILDNAANDLRAMGIDDLDAKNRSSASPQDAHTFAEAIRQLVDGVKALMNQTSHIGGGLTKALTSFISPDGHTARYLVQTKLNPFATGAMNQIRRIVDAARGAHPGATLADASISVSGITAMLRDMRAYFGEDIQLIIAMTILIVFLILVALLRAVVAPLYLIASVVISYLSALGVGVIVFQFIFGQNLTWSIPGLTFIVLVAMGADYNLLLISRLREESPYGVRSGVIRTVGSTGGVITAAGVIFAASMFGMLFASINTLVQAGFIVGTGLLLDTFLVRTITVPAMAVLVGNANWWPSRPPRPSPRRPERLHTPDPGLTPEEPQDTADAPDAGRHWKQAEAAHVTDSDIVALRS
;
A
#
# COMPACT_ATOMS: atom_id res chain seq x y z
N MET A 1 -30.49 -65.53 15.95
CA MET A 1 -29.09 -65.17 16.41
C MET A 1 -28.12 -66.03 15.61
N SER A 2 -27.66 -65.60 14.47
CA SER A 2 -26.58 -66.21 13.68
C SER A 2 -25.39 -65.29 13.69
N ARG A 3 -24.29 -65.77 14.26
CA ARG A 3 -23.01 -65.09 14.23
C ARG A 3 -22.51 -65.06 12.77
N GLY A 4 -22.62 -63.90 12.16
CA GLY A 4 -22.08 -63.64 10.84
C GLY A 4 -20.55 -63.80 10.87
N ALA A 5 -20.02 -64.47 9.87
CA ALA A 5 -18.62 -64.69 9.58
C ALA A 5 -17.84 -63.35 9.60
N GLY A 6 -16.79 -63.29 10.40
CA GLY A 6 -15.90 -62.15 10.55
C GLY A 6 -15.14 -61.85 9.24
N ALA A 7 -15.56 -60.82 8.56
CA ALA A 7 -14.68 -60.16 7.59
C ALA A 7 -13.46 -59.66 8.35
N THR A 8 -12.27 -60.18 8.01
CA THR A 8 -11.00 -59.72 8.58
C THR A 8 -10.84 -58.22 8.35
N VAL A 9 -11.00 -57.45 9.42
CA VAL A 9 -10.71 -56.03 9.47
C VAL A 9 -9.30 -55.82 8.90
N PRO A 10 -9.08 -54.97 7.92
CA PRO A 10 -7.73 -54.58 7.55
C PRO A 10 -7.03 -54.09 8.84
N GLU A 11 -5.95 -54.71 9.22
CA GLU A 11 -5.18 -54.29 10.41
C GLU A 11 -4.99 -52.78 10.34
N ALA A 12 -5.33 -52.08 11.41
CA ALA A 12 -5.18 -50.64 11.56
C ALA A 12 -3.70 -50.28 11.63
N THR A 13 -2.97 -50.52 10.55
CA THR A 13 -1.54 -50.34 10.46
C THR A 13 -1.19 -48.87 10.20
N GLY A 14 -0.42 -48.25 11.09
CA GLY A 14 0.09 -46.91 10.98
C GLY A 14 -0.67 -45.86 11.81
N LEU A 15 -0.14 -44.59 11.77
CA LEU A 15 -0.63 -43.47 12.60
C LEU A 15 -2.13 -43.20 12.36
N PHE A 16 -2.57 -43.09 11.11
CA PHE A 16 -3.94 -42.76 10.76
C PHE A 16 -4.94 -43.88 11.09
N GLY A 17 -4.49 -45.13 11.06
CA GLY A 17 -5.30 -46.25 11.58
C GLY A 17 -5.54 -46.13 13.08
N ARG A 18 -4.51 -45.76 13.86
CA ARG A 18 -4.62 -45.52 15.32
C ARG A 18 -5.54 -44.34 15.62
N VAL A 19 -5.41 -43.22 14.88
CA VAL A 19 -6.31 -42.07 14.98
C VAL A 19 -7.73 -42.48 14.67
N GLY A 20 -7.96 -43.25 13.60
CA GLY A 20 -9.28 -43.74 13.24
C GLY A 20 -9.93 -44.62 14.33
N VAL A 21 -9.15 -45.53 14.95
CA VAL A 21 -9.60 -46.34 16.07
C VAL A 21 -9.91 -45.51 17.31
N PHE A 22 -9.07 -44.50 17.62
CA PHE A 22 -9.33 -43.57 18.71
C PHE A 22 -10.63 -42.79 18.51
N VAL A 23 -10.82 -42.20 17.31
CA VAL A 23 -12.05 -41.47 16.96
C VAL A 23 -13.29 -42.39 16.99
N LEU A 24 -13.16 -43.61 16.51
CA LEU A 24 -14.26 -44.58 16.55
C LEU A 24 -14.70 -44.90 18.00
N ARG A 25 -13.70 -45.01 18.91
CA ARG A 25 -13.96 -45.36 20.32
C ARG A 25 -14.50 -44.16 21.10
N TRP A 26 -14.02 -42.95 20.82
CA TRP A 26 -14.28 -41.74 21.62
C TRP A 26 -14.76 -40.53 20.75
N PRO A 27 -15.82 -40.70 19.91
CA PRO A 27 -16.22 -39.62 19.00
C PRO A 27 -16.70 -38.36 19.72
N TRP A 28 -17.41 -38.51 20.86
CA TRP A 28 -17.87 -37.37 21.66
C TRP A 28 -16.74 -36.61 22.35
N VAL A 29 -15.67 -37.27 22.72
CA VAL A 29 -14.49 -36.62 23.31
C VAL A 29 -13.79 -35.74 22.25
N VAL A 30 -13.68 -36.24 21.02
CA VAL A 30 -13.06 -35.47 19.93
C VAL A 30 -13.93 -34.25 19.59
N ILE A 31 -15.26 -34.40 19.51
CA ILE A 31 -16.17 -33.29 19.27
C ILE A 31 -16.10 -32.27 20.41
N GLY A 32 -16.17 -32.76 21.65
CA GLY A 32 -16.07 -31.93 22.85
C GLY A 32 -14.73 -31.17 22.93
N PHE A 33 -13.64 -31.80 22.52
CA PHE A 33 -12.32 -31.15 22.46
C PHE A 33 -12.32 -29.97 21.48
N TRP A 34 -12.84 -30.12 20.25
CA TRP A 34 -12.87 -29.05 19.27
C TRP A 34 -13.77 -27.89 19.68
N ILE A 35 -14.93 -28.18 20.28
CA ILE A 35 -15.82 -27.14 20.80
C ILE A 35 -15.19 -26.42 21.99
N ALA A 36 -14.59 -27.18 22.93
CA ALA A 36 -13.90 -26.59 24.07
C ALA A 36 -12.69 -25.74 23.63
N LEU A 37 -11.93 -26.23 22.64
CA LEU A 37 -10.81 -25.49 22.07
C LEU A 37 -11.28 -24.15 21.47
N ALA A 38 -12.34 -24.18 20.66
CA ALA A 38 -12.93 -22.97 20.10
C ALA A 38 -13.39 -22.00 21.20
N ALA A 39 -14.08 -22.51 22.24
CA ALA A 39 -14.54 -21.70 23.34
C ALA A 39 -13.38 -21.09 24.18
N VAL A 40 -12.37 -21.90 24.51
CA VAL A 40 -11.21 -21.42 25.27
C VAL A 40 -10.46 -20.33 24.48
N LEU A 41 -10.20 -20.57 23.19
CA LEU A 41 -9.50 -19.60 22.35
C LEU A 41 -10.29 -18.30 22.18
N SER A 42 -11.63 -18.37 22.07
CA SER A 42 -12.48 -17.18 21.94
C SER A 42 -12.56 -16.33 23.20
N VAL A 43 -12.33 -16.93 24.37
CA VAL A 43 -12.23 -16.18 25.64
C VAL A 43 -10.83 -15.64 25.89
N THR A 44 -9.80 -16.35 25.38
CA THR A 44 -8.39 -15.99 25.65
C THR A 44 -7.88 -14.89 24.71
N PHE A 45 -8.30 -14.90 23.45
CA PHE A 45 -7.84 -13.99 22.42
C PHE A 45 -8.97 -13.10 21.89
N PRO A 46 -8.69 -11.81 21.57
CA PRO A 46 -9.67 -10.94 20.93
C PRO A 46 -10.01 -11.43 19.51
N PRO A 47 -11.14 -11.01 18.95
CA PRO A 47 -11.47 -11.29 17.56
C PRO A 47 -10.37 -10.81 16.59
N LEU A 48 -10.12 -11.59 15.55
CA LEU A 48 -9.06 -11.29 14.58
C LEU A 48 -9.30 -9.95 13.85
N THR A 49 -10.55 -9.54 13.67
CA THR A 49 -10.94 -8.24 13.11
C THR A 49 -10.50 -7.08 14.01
N GLU A 50 -10.60 -7.23 15.32
CA GLU A 50 -10.12 -6.23 16.28
C GLU A 50 -8.59 -6.16 16.28
N MET A 51 -7.90 -7.30 16.09
CA MET A 51 -6.44 -7.31 15.96
C MET A 51 -5.98 -6.64 14.67
N ALA A 52 -6.73 -6.80 13.56
CA ALA A 52 -6.43 -6.14 12.30
C ALA A 52 -6.48 -4.60 12.40
N SER A 53 -7.40 -4.06 13.20
CA SER A 53 -7.51 -2.63 13.42
C SER A 53 -6.47 -2.10 14.43
N LYS A 54 -6.12 -2.88 15.47
CA LYS A 54 -5.14 -2.45 16.50
C LYS A 54 -3.69 -2.54 16.02
N ARG A 55 -3.37 -3.43 15.09
CA ARG A 55 -2.03 -3.67 14.57
C ARG A 55 -2.06 -3.79 13.04
N PRO A 56 -2.25 -2.67 12.35
CA PRO A 56 -2.22 -2.66 10.88
C PRO A 56 -0.86 -3.15 10.38
N VAL A 57 -0.87 -3.73 9.20
CA VAL A 57 0.32 -4.25 8.55
C VAL A 57 1.06 -3.08 7.89
N ALA A 58 2.30 -2.82 8.31
CA ALA A 58 3.18 -1.95 7.56
C ALA A 58 3.46 -2.57 6.18
N ILE A 59 3.28 -1.80 5.12
CA ILE A 59 3.47 -2.28 3.74
C ILE A 59 4.96 -2.51 3.48
N LEU A 60 5.80 -1.51 3.80
CA LEU A 60 7.24 -1.54 3.62
C LEU A 60 7.97 -2.01 4.88
N PRO A 61 9.14 -2.61 4.74
CA PRO A 61 10.00 -2.91 5.89
C PRO A 61 10.52 -1.60 6.52
N PRO A 62 10.80 -1.57 7.84
CA PRO A 62 11.17 -0.35 8.56
C PRO A 62 12.50 0.28 8.08
N ASP A 63 13.35 -0.50 7.43
CA ASP A 63 14.63 -0.10 6.83
C ASP A 63 14.50 0.35 5.37
N ALA A 64 13.27 0.48 4.85
CA ALA A 64 13.05 0.96 3.50
C ALA A 64 13.58 2.40 3.32
N PRO A 65 14.30 2.70 2.23
CA PRO A 65 14.94 3.99 2.03
C PRO A 65 14.01 5.18 2.20
N VAL A 66 12.77 5.08 1.71
CA VAL A 66 11.78 6.16 1.86
C VAL A 66 11.37 6.37 3.32
N LEU A 67 11.19 5.31 4.12
CA LEU A 67 10.81 5.42 5.53
C LEU A 67 11.94 5.99 6.37
N VAL A 68 13.16 5.53 6.13
CA VAL A 68 14.37 6.09 6.77
C VAL A 68 14.50 7.58 6.45
N THR A 69 14.32 7.95 5.17
CA THR A 69 14.36 9.37 4.77
C THR A 69 13.26 10.19 5.43
N THR A 70 12.04 9.65 5.50
CA THR A 70 10.91 10.33 6.16
C THR A 70 11.19 10.54 7.65
N GLN A 71 11.72 9.52 8.33
CA GLN A 71 12.12 9.65 9.73
C GLN A 71 13.21 10.70 9.93
N GLN A 72 14.22 10.73 9.06
CA GLN A 72 15.29 11.74 9.09
C GLN A 72 14.74 13.16 8.93
N ILE A 73 13.77 13.37 8.02
CA ILE A 73 13.08 14.67 7.89
C ILE A 73 12.35 15.02 9.19
N THR A 74 11.61 14.08 9.75
CA THR A 74 10.81 14.28 10.96
C THR A 74 11.71 14.69 12.14
N GLU A 75 12.83 13.99 12.33
CA GLU A 75 13.80 14.28 13.38
C GLU A 75 14.52 15.61 13.15
N ALA A 76 15.02 15.84 11.92
CA ALA A 76 15.80 17.05 11.60
C ALA A 76 14.98 18.34 11.69
N PHE A 77 13.69 18.30 11.36
CA PHE A 77 12.82 19.47 11.37
C PHE A 77 11.88 19.54 12.59
N ASN A 78 12.07 18.68 13.61
CA ASN A 78 11.22 18.60 14.81
C ASN A 78 9.71 18.50 14.49
N GLN A 79 9.36 17.80 13.40
CA GLN A 79 7.99 17.63 12.96
C GLN A 79 7.41 16.36 13.57
N SER A 80 7.03 16.41 14.84
CA SER A 80 6.35 15.30 15.51
C SER A 80 5.02 15.01 14.79
N GLY A 81 4.85 13.82 14.22
CA GLY A 81 3.59 13.34 13.63
C GLY A 81 3.44 13.50 12.11
N SER A 82 4.46 13.90 11.36
CA SER A 82 4.37 13.98 9.90
C SER A 82 4.68 12.64 9.21
N GLU A 83 3.97 11.59 9.58
CA GLU A 83 3.91 10.41 8.72
C GLU A 83 3.09 10.80 7.48
N ASN A 84 3.71 10.79 6.30
CA ASN A 84 3.05 11.11 5.03
C ASN A 84 1.82 10.22 4.75
N GLU A 85 1.68 9.12 5.47
CA GLU A 85 0.57 8.18 5.36
C GLU A 85 -0.74 8.71 5.98
N ASN A 86 -0.67 9.66 6.91
CA ASN A 86 -1.83 10.16 7.66
C ASN A 86 -2.38 11.48 7.12
N VAL A 87 -1.96 11.88 5.93
CA VAL A 87 -2.43 13.13 5.30
C VAL A 87 -3.87 12.97 4.84
N LEU A 88 -4.72 13.88 5.32
CA LEU A 88 -6.09 14.07 4.89
C LEU A 88 -6.19 15.40 4.11
N LEU A 89 -6.83 15.37 2.96
CA LEU A 89 -7.12 16.54 2.15
C LEU A 89 -8.63 16.78 2.13
N VAL A 90 -9.06 17.92 2.62
CA VAL A 90 -10.47 18.36 2.48
C VAL A 90 -10.54 19.26 1.25
N VAL A 91 -11.24 18.80 0.22
CA VAL A 91 -11.42 19.53 -1.03
C VAL A 91 -12.75 20.25 -0.96
N LEU A 92 -12.71 21.57 -1.03
CA LEU A 92 -13.87 22.46 -0.97
C LEU A 92 -14.08 23.06 -2.36
N THR A 93 -15.25 22.86 -2.95
CA THR A 93 -15.54 23.32 -4.33
C THR A 93 -16.82 24.11 -4.40
N ASP A 94 -16.84 25.12 -5.27
CA ASP A 94 -18.06 25.84 -5.69
C ASP A 94 -18.09 25.93 -7.22
N GLU A 95 -19.14 25.39 -7.83
CA GLU A 95 -19.26 25.36 -9.30
C GLU A 95 -19.34 26.77 -9.90
N ASN A 96 -19.87 27.72 -9.12
CA ASN A 96 -20.04 29.13 -9.56
C ASN A 96 -18.77 29.97 -9.33
N GLY A 97 -17.73 29.40 -8.72
CA GLY A 97 -16.53 30.10 -8.32
C GLY A 97 -16.55 30.54 -6.86
N LEU A 98 -15.33 30.64 -6.30
CA LEU A 98 -15.12 30.94 -4.88
C LEU A 98 -15.51 32.38 -4.55
N SER A 99 -16.39 32.57 -3.58
CA SER A 99 -16.96 33.85 -3.15
C SER A 99 -16.41 34.29 -1.79
N PRO A 100 -16.59 35.59 -1.41
CA PRO A 100 -16.26 36.05 -0.05
C PRO A 100 -16.98 35.26 1.06
N ASP A 101 -18.24 34.83 0.81
CA ASP A 101 -19.00 34.03 1.77
C ASP A 101 -18.41 32.65 1.93
N ASN A 102 -17.82 32.09 0.86
CA ASN A 102 -17.07 30.83 0.90
C ASN A 102 -15.81 30.96 1.75
N TYR A 103 -15.14 32.09 1.69
CA TYR A 103 -14.00 32.38 2.56
C TYR A 103 -14.40 32.42 4.05
N VAL A 104 -15.55 33.01 4.39
CA VAL A 104 -16.07 32.97 5.77
C VAL A 104 -16.33 31.55 6.23
N THR A 105 -16.89 30.70 5.35
CA THR A 105 -17.13 29.28 5.65
C THR A 105 -15.81 28.52 5.83
N TYR A 106 -14.82 28.75 4.96
CA TYR A 106 -13.49 28.17 5.08
C TYR A 106 -12.81 28.58 6.41
N ARG A 107 -12.87 29.87 6.76
CA ARG A 107 -12.32 30.40 8.01
C ARG A 107 -12.98 29.72 9.23
N ASN A 108 -14.32 29.66 9.25
CA ASN A 108 -15.07 29.01 10.31
C ASN A 108 -14.66 27.51 10.44
N LEU A 109 -14.40 26.85 9.31
CA LEU A 109 -13.92 25.48 9.30
C LEU A 109 -12.52 25.37 9.90
N ALA A 110 -11.57 26.20 9.47
CA ALA A 110 -10.22 26.23 9.98
C ALA A 110 -10.19 26.53 11.49
N ASP A 111 -10.95 27.53 11.95
CA ASP A 111 -11.06 27.91 13.37
C ASP A 111 -11.69 26.81 14.22
N LYS A 112 -12.63 26.02 13.67
CA LYS A 112 -13.25 24.88 14.34
C LYS A 112 -12.32 23.67 14.46
N LEU A 113 -11.51 23.39 13.43
CA LEU A 113 -10.62 22.23 13.39
C LEU A 113 -9.29 22.46 14.13
N ARG A 114 -8.80 23.70 14.18
CA ARG A 114 -7.51 24.05 14.79
C ARG A 114 -7.36 23.66 16.27
N PRO A 115 -8.40 23.83 17.14
CA PRO A 115 -8.31 23.44 18.54
C PRO A 115 -8.29 21.92 18.78
N ASP A 116 -8.63 21.14 17.78
CA ASP A 116 -8.71 19.67 17.89
C ASP A 116 -7.33 19.02 17.76
N THR A 117 -6.52 19.15 18.82
CA THR A 117 -5.19 18.53 18.89
C THR A 117 -5.24 17.02 19.19
N ARG A 118 -6.42 16.49 19.48
CA ARG A 118 -6.61 15.05 19.72
C ARG A 118 -6.62 14.26 18.42
N ASP A 119 -7.34 14.76 17.42
CA ASP A 119 -7.60 14.06 16.16
C ASP A 119 -6.72 14.61 15.03
N ILE A 120 -6.25 15.85 15.14
CA ILE A 120 -5.45 16.55 14.13
C ILE A 120 -4.08 16.86 14.71
N ALA A 121 -3.04 16.21 14.19
CA ALA A 121 -1.66 16.45 14.57
C ALA A 121 -1.12 17.75 13.95
N MET A 122 -1.54 18.09 12.71
CA MET A 122 -1.14 19.31 12.01
C MET A 122 -2.25 19.76 11.05
N LEU A 123 -2.53 21.07 11.07
CA LEU A 123 -3.48 21.72 10.15
C LEU A 123 -2.75 22.83 9.39
N GLN A 124 -2.80 22.80 8.06
CA GLN A 124 -2.18 23.80 7.20
C GLN A 124 -3.28 24.60 6.49
N ASP A 125 -3.69 25.71 7.08
CA ASP A 125 -4.71 26.60 6.50
C ASP A 125 -4.11 27.94 6.07
N PHE A 126 -4.74 28.57 5.06
CA PHE A 126 -4.26 29.85 4.57
C PHE A 126 -4.82 31.07 5.32
N VAL A 127 -5.73 30.89 6.26
CA VAL A 127 -6.23 31.97 7.13
C VAL A 127 -5.14 32.40 8.10
N HIS A 128 -4.47 31.41 8.72
CA HIS A 128 -3.38 31.65 9.68
C HIS A 128 -1.99 31.63 9.01
N THR A 129 -1.92 31.17 7.77
CA THR A 129 -0.69 31.19 6.95
C THR A 129 -1.01 31.72 5.55
N PRO A 130 -1.16 33.04 5.38
CA PRO A 130 -1.61 33.64 4.11
C PRO A 130 -0.78 33.25 2.89
N ALA A 131 0.52 33.00 3.07
CA ALA A 131 1.42 32.55 2.01
C ALA A 131 1.00 31.22 1.34
N LEU A 132 0.16 30.41 1.98
CA LEU A 132 -0.37 29.17 1.40
C LEU A 132 -1.54 29.39 0.46
N ARG A 133 -2.18 30.56 0.46
CA ARG A 133 -3.42 30.80 -0.27
C ARG A 133 -3.32 30.46 -1.76
N GLU A 134 -2.28 30.96 -2.40
CA GLU A 134 -2.04 30.69 -3.82
C GLU A 134 -1.79 29.21 -4.10
N ALA A 135 -1.09 28.52 -3.20
CA ALA A 135 -0.76 27.11 -3.34
C ALA A 135 -1.95 26.18 -3.20
N VAL A 136 -2.92 26.53 -2.33
CA VAL A 136 -4.10 25.70 -2.05
C VAL A 136 -5.34 26.14 -2.81
N THR A 137 -5.25 27.20 -3.64
CA THR A 137 -6.34 27.66 -4.51
C THR A 137 -6.13 27.11 -5.91
N SER A 138 -7.20 26.59 -6.50
CA SER A 138 -7.17 26.07 -7.87
C SER A 138 -7.00 27.19 -8.90
N LYS A 139 -6.39 26.89 -10.05
CA LYS A 139 -6.18 27.86 -11.13
C LYS A 139 -7.50 28.40 -11.75
N ASP A 140 -8.57 27.62 -11.65
CA ASP A 140 -9.90 27.99 -12.12
C ASP A 140 -10.71 28.78 -11.06
N HIS A 141 -10.11 29.05 -9.89
CA HIS A 141 -10.74 29.72 -8.75
C HIS A 141 -12.07 29.09 -8.31
N LYS A 142 -12.23 27.76 -8.47
CA LYS A 142 -13.43 27.01 -8.08
C LYS A 142 -13.21 26.08 -6.90
N ALA A 143 -11.97 25.87 -6.49
CA ALA A 143 -11.65 24.93 -5.43
C ALA A 143 -10.54 25.43 -4.49
N TRP A 144 -10.69 25.08 -3.22
CA TRP A 144 -9.62 25.07 -2.24
C TRP A 144 -9.37 23.65 -1.76
N TYR A 145 -8.15 23.33 -1.36
CA TYR A 145 -7.92 22.15 -0.53
C TYR A 145 -7.30 22.56 0.82
N LEU A 146 -7.71 21.87 1.88
CA LEU A 146 -7.23 22.07 3.24
C LEU A 146 -6.46 20.80 3.64
N PRO A 147 -5.12 20.83 3.63
CA PRO A 147 -4.31 19.69 4.05
C PRO A 147 -4.19 19.64 5.57
N MET A 148 -4.31 18.44 6.11
CA MET A 148 -4.10 18.17 7.53
C MET A 148 -3.49 16.79 7.73
N VAL A 149 -2.85 16.59 8.86
CA VAL A 149 -2.32 15.28 9.29
C VAL A 149 -3.17 14.81 10.47
N LEU A 150 -3.78 13.64 10.33
CA LEU A 150 -4.55 13.03 11.41
C LEU A 150 -3.64 12.34 12.43
N ALA A 151 -4.09 12.30 13.67
CA ALA A 151 -3.45 11.55 14.74
C ALA A 151 -3.78 10.05 14.63
N GLY A 152 -2.80 9.18 14.92
CA GLY A 152 -2.95 7.72 14.84
C GLY A 152 -2.42 7.15 13.53
N GLY A 153 -2.21 5.84 13.44
CA GLY A 153 -1.75 5.15 12.23
C GLY A 153 -2.90 4.76 11.31
N VAL A 154 -2.65 4.70 10.00
CA VAL A 154 -3.63 4.23 9.01
C VAL A 154 -4.15 2.84 9.37
N GLY A 155 -5.47 2.66 9.36
CA GLY A 155 -6.15 1.42 9.73
C GLY A 155 -6.36 1.23 11.23
N THR A 156 -5.92 2.16 12.09
CA THR A 156 -6.18 2.10 13.55
C THR A 156 -7.56 2.68 13.89
N PRO A 157 -8.19 2.24 15.00
CA PRO A 157 -9.45 2.82 15.47
C PRO A 157 -9.33 4.30 15.78
N GLN A 158 -8.16 4.75 16.28
CA GLN A 158 -7.92 6.16 16.58
C GLN A 158 -8.04 7.02 15.33
N LEU A 159 -7.38 6.64 14.23
CA LEU A 159 -7.47 7.36 12.97
C LEU A 159 -8.89 7.32 12.41
N HIS A 160 -9.56 6.16 12.43
CA HIS A 160 -10.93 6.02 11.96
C HIS A 160 -11.92 6.93 12.70
N GLU A 161 -11.83 6.94 14.05
CA GLU A 161 -12.67 7.81 14.85
C GLU A 161 -12.36 9.30 14.60
N GLY A 162 -11.07 9.66 14.51
CA GLY A 162 -10.62 11.01 14.18
C GLY A 162 -11.12 11.44 12.80
N TYR A 163 -10.91 10.60 11.77
CA TYR A 163 -11.43 10.81 10.42
C TYR A 163 -12.95 11.03 10.41
N THR A 164 -13.69 10.18 11.13
CA THR A 164 -15.15 10.28 11.18
C THR A 164 -15.60 11.59 11.85
N ARG A 165 -14.95 12.02 12.95
CA ARG A 165 -15.25 13.29 13.64
C ARG A 165 -14.92 14.49 12.74
N VAL A 166 -13.75 14.48 12.12
CA VAL A 166 -13.33 15.54 11.19
C VAL A 166 -14.29 15.61 9.99
N ALA A 167 -14.65 14.48 9.39
CA ALA A 167 -15.60 14.45 8.28
C ALA A 167 -16.97 15.00 8.68
N GLN A 168 -17.46 14.68 9.88
CA GLN A 168 -18.70 15.24 10.39
C GLN A 168 -18.58 16.74 10.65
N ALA A 169 -17.46 17.21 11.22
CA ALA A 169 -17.22 18.63 11.48
C ALA A 169 -17.18 19.43 10.16
N VAL A 170 -16.51 18.90 9.13
CA VAL A 170 -16.45 19.48 7.80
C VAL A 170 -17.86 19.58 7.18
N LYS A 171 -18.59 18.46 7.12
CA LYS A 171 -19.95 18.42 6.55
C LYS A 171 -20.93 19.34 7.27
N GLN A 172 -20.85 19.42 8.60
CA GLN A 172 -21.69 20.32 9.39
C GLN A 172 -21.37 21.79 9.14
N THR A 173 -20.10 22.15 8.96
CA THR A 173 -19.67 23.53 8.77
C THR A 173 -20.02 24.03 7.36
N VAL A 174 -19.91 23.15 6.36
CA VAL A 174 -20.22 23.45 4.97
C VAL A 174 -21.74 23.39 4.71
N ALA A 175 -22.51 22.73 5.56
CA ALA A 175 -23.96 22.63 5.41
C ALA A 175 -24.63 24.00 5.40
N GLY A 176 -25.39 24.30 4.34
CA GLY A 176 -26.07 25.58 4.13
C GLY A 176 -25.25 26.65 3.41
N SER A 177 -23.99 26.38 3.07
CA SER A 177 -23.19 27.18 2.15
C SER A 177 -23.30 26.64 0.71
N THR A 178 -22.76 27.38 -0.27
CA THR A 178 -22.63 26.90 -1.65
C THR A 178 -21.48 25.97 -1.87
N LEU A 179 -20.59 25.80 -0.86
CA LEU A 179 -19.45 24.90 -0.91
C LEU A 179 -19.88 23.44 -0.82
N THR A 180 -19.26 22.62 -1.65
CA THR A 180 -19.28 21.17 -1.53
C THR A 180 -17.94 20.70 -0.96
N ALA A 181 -17.98 19.83 0.07
CA ALA A 181 -16.79 19.30 0.69
C ALA A 181 -16.63 17.81 0.41
N ASN A 182 -15.48 17.41 -0.07
CA ASN A 182 -15.09 16.02 -0.27
C ASN A 182 -13.74 15.75 0.43
N LEU A 183 -13.63 14.60 1.07
CA LEU A 183 -12.42 14.22 1.80
C LEU A 183 -11.63 13.18 0.99
N THR A 184 -10.32 13.37 0.89
CA THR A 184 -9.42 12.44 0.19
C THR A 184 -8.02 12.46 0.80
N GLY A 185 -7.09 11.78 0.19
CA GLY A 185 -5.72 11.64 0.65
C GLY A 185 -5.42 10.25 1.22
N PRO A 186 -4.15 9.96 1.57
CA PRO A 186 -3.75 8.65 2.07
C PRO A 186 -4.54 8.18 3.29
N ALA A 187 -4.79 9.06 4.26
CA ALA A 187 -5.57 8.74 5.45
C ALA A 187 -7.00 8.28 5.11
N ALA A 188 -7.71 9.05 4.27
CA ALA A 188 -9.06 8.71 3.86
C ALA A 188 -9.11 7.42 3.04
N THR A 189 -8.17 7.24 2.10
CA THR A 189 -8.09 6.03 1.25
C THR A 189 -7.79 4.79 2.08
N GLY A 190 -6.84 4.89 3.02
CA GLY A 190 -6.47 3.78 3.90
C GLY A 190 -7.59 3.39 4.87
N ASP A 191 -8.31 4.37 5.40
CA ASP A 191 -9.48 4.14 6.26
C ASP A 191 -10.61 3.46 5.49
N ASP A 192 -10.95 3.96 4.30
CA ASP A 192 -11.97 3.38 3.42
C ASP A 192 -11.64 1.94 3.01
N ILE A 193 -10.38 1.64 2.66
CA ILE A 193 -9.93 0.27 2.35
C ILE A 193 -10.16 -0.65 3.55
N THR A 194 -9.82 -0.20 4.74
CA THR A 194 -9.95 -0.99 5.96
C THR A 194 -11.42 -1.24 6.31
N TYR A 195 -12.24 -0.18 6.32
CA TYR A 195 -13.64 -0.26 6.69
C TYR A 195 -14.47 -1.06 5.66
N ILE A 196 -14.28 -0.79 4.38
CA ILE A 196 -14.93 -1.55 3.30
C ILE A 196 -14.48 -3.01 3.33
N GLY A 197 -13.19 -3.26 3.60
CA GLY A 197 -12.68 -4.62 3.72
C GLY A 197 -13.36 -5.42 4.84
N ILE A 198 -13.61 -4.80 5.99
CA ILE A 198 -14.34 -5.43 7.10
C ILE A 198 -15.82 -5.66 6.73
N ARG A 199 -16.46 -4.70 6.09
CA ARG A 199 -17.85 -4.82 5.62
C ARG A 199 -17.99 -5.92 4.57
N ASP A 200 -17.10 -5.94 3.60
CA ASP A 200 -17.12 -6.90 2.49
C ASP A 200 -16.85 -8.32 2.97
N MET A 201 -16.11 -8.51 4.07
CA MET A 201 -15.85 -9.82 4.65
C MET A 201 -17.13 -10.60 4.91
N HIS A 202 -18.16 -9.99 5.51
CA HIS A 202 -19.44 -10.65 5.77
C HIS A 202 -20.21 -10.99 4.49
N VAL A 203 -20.13 -10.12 3.47
CA VAL A 203 -20.75 -10.37 2.16
C VAL A 203 -20.06 -11.55 1.47
N ILE A 204 -18.74 -11.57 1.48
CA ILE A 204 -17.93 -12.64 0.87
C ILE A 204 -18.18 -13.97 1.60
N GLU A 205 -18.14 -13.99 2.94
CA GLU A 205 -18.39 -15.19 3.73
C GLU A 205 -19.78 -15.79 3.43
N THR A 206 -20.79 -14.93 3.35
CA THR A 206 -22.16 -15.35 2.99
C THR A 206 -22.21 -15.89 1.56
N ALA A 207 -21.59 -15.23 0.60
CA ALA A 207 -21.54 -15.68 -0.79
C ALA A 207 -20.80 -17.03 -0.92
N VAL A 208 -19.63 -17.18 -0.27
CA VAL A 208 -18.87 -18.44 -0.23
C VAL A 208 -19.73 -19.55 0.36
N LEU A 209 -20.38 -19.32 1.52
CA LEU A 209 -21.24 -20.31 2.16
C LEU A 209 -22.37 -20.75 1.23
N LEU A 210 -23.06 -19.82 0.59
CA LEU A 210 -24.17 -20.14 -0.34
C LEU A 210 -23.68 -20.89 -1.57
N MET A 211 -22.59 -20.46 -2.20
CA MET A 211 -22.04 -21.12 -3.39
C MET A 211 -21.59 -22.54 -3.09
N VAL A 212 -20.86 -22.72 -1.97
CA VAL A 212 -20.41 -24.03 -1.51
C VAL A 212 -21.58 -24.92 -1.16
N LEU A 213 -22.59 -24.39 -0.46
CA LEU A 213 -23.81 -25.12 -0.08
C LEU A 213 -24.54 -25.62 -1.32
N ILE A 214 -24.72 -24.80 -2.35
CA ILE A 214 -25.37 -25.21 -3.61
C ILE A 214 -24.58 -26.33 -4.28
N ILE A 215 -23.26 -26.22 -4.39
CA ILE A 215 -22.44 -27.22 -5.04
C ILE A 215 -22.42 -28.54 -4.25
N LEU A 216 -22.26 -28.46 -2.92
CA LEU A 216 -22.35 -29.66 -2.07
C LEU A 216 -23.72 -30.35 -2.16
N PHE A 217 -24.79 -29.54 -2.27
CA PHE A 217 -26.12 -30.09 -2.48
C PHE A 217 -26.22 -30.84 -3.82
N VAL A 218 -25.70 -30.28 -4.89
CA VAL A 218 -25.67 -30.93 -6.21
C VAL A 218 -24.85 -32.22 -6.18
N ILE A 219 -23.71 -32.21 -5.47
CA ILE A 219 -22.81 -33.36 -5.34
C ILE A 219 -23.38 -34.42 -4.45
N TYR A 220 -23.79 -34.10 -3.23
CA TYR A 220 -24.25 -35.11 -2.26
C TYR A 220 -25.73 -35.43 -2.34
N ARG A 221 -26.57 -34.53 -2.80
CA ARG A 221 -28.06 -34.71 -2.88
C ARG A 221 -28.70 -35.20 -1.56
N ASN A 222 -27.97 -35.07 -0.49
CA ASN A 222 -28.39 -35.44 0.87
C ASN A 222 -27.98 -34.32 1.82
N PRO A 223 -28.91 -33.56 2.41
CA PRO A 223 -28.65 -32.43 3.26
C PRO A 223 -27.77 -32.76 4.47
N LEU A 224 -27.92 -33.93 5.04
CA LEU A 224 -27.13 -34.36 6.20
C LEU A 224 -25.65 -34.58 5.83
N THR A 225 -25.40 -35.27 4.72
CA THR A 225 -24.03 -35.48 4.26
C THR A 225 -23.34 -34.16 3.86
N MET A 226 -24.12 -33.21 3.34
CA MET A 226 -23.64 -31.85 2.98
C MET A 226 -23.29 -31.02 4.21
N MET A 227 -24.03 -31.18 5.33
CA MET A 227 -23.78 -30.42 6.56
C MET A 227 -22.46 -30.80 7.25
N LEU A 228 -21.99 -32.04 7.09
CA LEU A 228 -20.79 -32.52 7.81
C LEU A 228 -19.50 -31.73 7.45
N PRO A 229 -19.19 -31.53 6.16
CA PRO A 229 -18.09 -30.64 5.79
C PRO A 229 -18.28 -29.22 6.29
N LEU A 230 -19.48 -28.64 6.16
CA LEU A 230 -19.76 -27.26 6.56
C LEU A 230 -19.59 -27.05 8.06
N ILE A 231 -20.10 -27.96 8.91
CA ILE A 231 -19.88 -27.90 10.36
C ILE A 231 -18.40 -28.03 10.69
N THR A 232 -17.68 -28.93 10.01
CA THR A 232 -16.23 -29.12 10.21
C THR A 232 -15.48 -27.84 9.93
N ILE A 233 -15.77 -27.19 8.82
CA ILE A 233 -15.08 -25.95 8.44
C ILE A 233 -15.49 -24.80 9.33
N GLY A 234 -16.78 -24.64 9.67
CA GLY A 234 -17.20 -23.58 10.58
C GLY A 234 -16.43 -23.59 11.89
N VAL A 235 -16.31 -24.76 12.54
CA VAL A 235 -15.50 -24.90 13.76
C VAL A 235 -14.04 -24.64 13.49
N SER A 236 -13.50 -25.12 12.38
CA SER A 236 -12.07 -24.94 12.03
C SER A 236 -11.72 -23.47 11.78
N VAL A 237 -12.60 -22.71 11.10
CA VAL A 237 -12.42 -21.28 10.83
C VAL A 237 -12.31 -20.51 12.14
N VAL A 238 -13.25 -20.76 13.07
CA VAL A 238 -13.22 -20.11 14.38
C VAL A 238 -11.89 -20.40 15.11
N VAL A 239 -11.49 -21.67 15.19
CA VAL A 239 -10.24 -22.08 15.84
C VAL A 239 -9.03 -21.41 15.16
N ALA A 240 -8.97 -21.42 13.83
CA ALA A 240 -7.87 -20.84 13.09
C ALA A 240 -7.76 -19.32 13.27
N GLN A 241 -8.90 -18.60 13.22
CA GLN A 241 -8.93 -17.16 13.41
C GLN A 241 -8.38 -16.76 14.79
N TYR A 242 -8.77 -17.45 15.87
CA TYR A 242 -8.26 -17.15 17.19
C TYR A 242 -6.81 -17.58 17.41
N ILE A 243 -6.34 -18.66 16.77
CA ILE A 243 -4.91 -19.00 16.79
C ILE A 243 -4.09 -17.92 16.08
N VAL A 244 -4.56 -17.45 14.91
CA VAL A 244 -3.90 -16.37 14.18
C VAL A 244 -3.94 -15.06 14.98
N ALA A 245 -5.04 -14.77 15.69
CA ALA A 245 -5.14 -13.62 16.60
C ALA A 245 -4.11 -13.71 17.73
N GLY A 246 -3.89 -14.90 18.30
CA GLY A 246 -2.84 -15.14 19.29
C GLY A 246 -1.43 -14.90 18.72
N VAL A 247 -1.16 -15.35 17.51
CA VAL A 247 0.13 -15.10 16.83
C VAL A 247 0.28 -13.61 16.48
N ALA A 248 -0.80 -12.92 16.12
CA ALA A 248 -0.80 -11.49 15.86
C ALA A 248 -0.41 -10.66 17.10
N GLN A 249 -0.76 -11.14 18.31
CA GLN A 249 -0.29 -10.50 19.56
C GLN A 249 1.24 -10.56 19.73
N LEU A 250 1.91 -11.53 19.11
CA LEU A 250 3.37 -11.66 19.13
C LEU A 250 4.10 -10.75 18.12
N GLY A 251 3.35 -9.87 17.42
CA GLY A 251 3.93 -8.89 16.52
C GLY A 251 3.67 -9.14 15.02
N LEU A 252 2.91 -10.19 14.68
CA LEU A 252 2.49 -10.41 13.29
C LEU A 252 1.27 -9.51 13.01
N GLY A 253 1.43 -8.47 12.19
CA GLY A 253 0.30 -7.65 11.74
C GLY A 253 -0.71 -8.48 10.94
N VAL A 254 -1.97 -8.09 10.96
CA VAL A 254 -3.04 -8.75 10.17
C VAL A 254 -3.89 -7.68 9.50
N SER A 255 -4.20 -7.87 8.22
CA SER A 255 -5.13 -6.99 7.48
C SER A 255 -6.49 -7.64 7.27
N SER A 256 -7.53 -6.84 6.98
CA SER A 256 -8.85 -7.34 6.60
C SER A 256 -8.80 -8.25 5.36
N GLN A 257 -7.92 -7.96 4.43
CA GLN A 257 -7.68 -8.78 3.24
C GLN A 257 -7.08 -10.15 3.59
N THR A 258 -6.17 -10.19 4.58
CA THR A 258 -5.60 -11.46 5.10
C THR A 258 -6.71 -12.34 5.70
N ILE A 259 -7.62 -11.76 6.49
CA ILE A 259 -8.73 -12.49 7.11
C ILE A 259 -9.65 -13.08 6.03
N THR A 260 -10.03 -12.27 5.04
CA THR A 260 -10.88 -12.69 3.92
C THR A 260 -10.25 -13.83 3.13
N LEU A 261 -8.98 -13.69 2.76
CA LEU A 261 -8.26 -14.70 2.01
C LEU A 261 -8.10 -16.00 2.81
N MET A 262 -7.76 -15.90 4.09
CA MET A 262 -7.65 -17.03 5.02
C MET A 262 -8.96 -17.81 5.12
N THR A 263 -10.07 -17.12 5.38
CA THR A 263 -11.39 -17.74 5.53
C THR A 263 -11.84 -18.41 4.22
N THR A 264 -11.65 -17.73 3.08
CA THR A 264 -12.03 -18.24 1.76
C THR A 264 -11.19 -19.45 1.34
N MET A 265 -9.88 -19.40 1.55
CA MET A 265 -8.95 -20.50 1.31
C MET A 265 -9.26 -21.71 2.18
N MET A 266 -9.56 -21.47 3.45
CA MET A 266 -9.89 -22.53 4.40
C MET A 266 -11.21 -23.18 4.06
N ALA A 267 -12.21 -22.41 3.63
CA ALA A 267 -13.47 -22.94 3.13
C ALA A 267 -13.24 -23.84 1.92
N GLY A 268 -12.42 -23.43 0.95
CA GLY A 268 -12.09 -24.24 -0.22
C GLY A 268 -11.33 -25.52 0.12
N ALA A 269 -10.11 -25.37 0.67
CA ALA A 269 -9.22 -26.50 0.95
C ALA A 269 -9.76 -27.45 2.02
N GLY A 270 -10.40 -26.91 3.06
CA GLY A 270 -10.96 -27.74 4.13
C GLY A 270 -12.12 -28.63 3.64
N ILE A 271 -12.96 -28.09 2.73
CA ILE A 271 -14.02 -28.89 2.09
C ILE A 271 -13.42 -29.98 1.21
N ASP A 272 -12.35 -29.70 0.50
CA ASP A 272 -11.67 -30.67 -0.33
C ASP A 272 -11.20 -31.89 0.46
N TYR A 273 -10.53 -31.66 1.59
CA TYR A 273 -10.12 -32.75 2.48
C TYR A 273 -11.32 -33.55 2.98
N ALA A 274 -12.40 -32.86 3.28
CA ALA A 274 -13.65 -33.51 3.70
C ALA A 274 -14.28 -34.34 2.56
N VAL A 275 -14.34 -33.81 1.35
CA VAL A 275 -14.87 -34.48 0.15
C VAL A 275 -14.09 -35.76 -0.16
N PHE A 276 -12.75 -35.70 -0.09
CA PHE A 276 -11.89 -36.87 -0.32
C PHE A 276 -12.13 -37.96 0.73
N LEU A 277 -12.22 -37.57 1.99
CA LEU A 277 -12.46 -38.52 3.08
C LEU A 277 -13.87 -39.17 2.97
N ILE A 278 -14.88 -38.34 2.74
CA ILE A 278 -16.27 -38.81 2.60
C ILE A 278 -16.44 -39.72 1.36
N SER A 279 -15.78 -39.37 0.25
CA SER A 279 -15.79 -40.21 -0.95
C SER A 279 -15.19 -41.60 -0.67
N ARG A 280 -14.05 -41.65 0.04
CA ARG A 280 -13.40 -42.90 0.40
C ARG A 280 -14.24 -43.71 1.43
N TYR A 281 -14.88 -43.01 2.35
CA TYR A 281 -15.82 -43.62 3.29
C TYR A 281 -16.99 -44.30 2.54
N HIS A 282 -17.57 -43.65 1.52
CA HIS A 282 -18.60 -44.24 0.69
C HIS A 282 -18.10 -45.44 -0.11
N ASP A 283 -16.85 -45.46 -0.57
CA ASP A 283 -16.27 -46.58 -1.26
C ASP A 283 -16.25 -47.85 -0.35
N TYR A 284 -15.82 -47.66 0.91
CA TYR A 284 -15.77 -48.75 1.87
C TYR A 284 -17.19 -49.21 2.31
N LEU A 285 -18.18 -48.33 2.40
CA LEU A 285 -19.55 -48.70 2.63
C LEU A 285 -20.13 -49.56 1.48
N ARG A 286 -19.75 -49.24 0.21
CA ARG A 286 -20.13 -50.03 -0.97
C ARG A 286 -19.54 -51.45 -0.95
N LEU A 287 -18.35 -51.60 -0.35
CA LEU A 287 -17.72 -52.90 -0.14
C LEU A 287 -18.34 -53.70 1.01
N GLY A 288 -19.39 -53.18 1.66
CA GLY A 288 -20.13 -53.86 2.71
C GLY A 288 -19.54 -53.74 4.11
N LEU A 289 -18.55 -52.87 4.33
CA LEU A 289 -18.04 -52.58 5.67
C LEU A 289 -19.10 -51.79 6.46
N ASP A 290 -19.20 -52.06 7.76
CA ASP A 290 -19.97 -51.22 8.66
C ASP A 290 -19.38 -49.80 8.76
N SER A 291 -20.19 -48.82 9.15
CA SER A 291 -19.85 -47.42 9.19
C SER A 291 -18.57 -47.14 10.00
N GLY A 292 -18.38 -47.77 11.17
CA GLY A 292 -17.21 -47.55 12.00
C GLY A 292 -15.90 -48.04 11.36
N HIS A 293 -15.90 -49.25 10.82
CA HIS A 293 -14.77 -49.82 10.12
C HIS A 293 -14.53 -49.12 8.77
N ALA A 294 -15.57 -48.63 8.10
CA ALA A 294 -15.41 -47.82 6.89
C ALA A 294 -14.68 -46.50 7.15
N VAL A 295 -14.93 -45.81 8.28
CA VAL A 295 -14.19 -44.58 8.67
C VAL A 295 -12.72 -44.88 8.94
N VAL A 296 -12.43 -45.96 9.71
CA VAL A 296 -11.03 -46.35 10.02
C VAL A 296 -10.27 -46.70 8.75
N SER A 297 -10.91 -47.47 7.85
CA SER A 297 -10.30 -47.87 6.58
C SER A 297 -10.10 -46.68 5.63
N ALA A 298 -11.06 -45.75 5.58
CA ALA A 298 -10.95 -44.52 4.80
C ALA A 298 -9.79 -43.67 5.29
N LEU A 299 -9.71 -43.42 6.59
CA LEU A 299 -8.65 -42.63 7.19
C LEU A 299 -7.25 -43.26 7.02
N SER A 300 -7.15 -44.59 7.19
CA SER A 300 -5.91 -45.33 6.97
C SER A 300 -5.41 -45.25 5.54
N SER A 301 -6.33 -45.24 4.54
CA SER A 301 -5.96 -45.25 3.14
C SER A 301 -5.60 -43.86 2.61
N ILE A 302 -6.40 -42.81 2.95
CA ILE A 302 -6.24 -41.50 2.37
C ILE A 302 -5.56 -40.47 3.29
N GLY A 303 -5.52 -40.72 4.62
CA GLY A 303 -5.00 -39.78 5.60
C GLY A 303 -3.57 -39.33 5.33
N LYS A 304 -2.68 -40.26 4.89
CA LYS A 304 -1.30 -39.91 4.51
C LYS A 304 -1.24 -38.95 3.33
N VAL A 305 -2.13 -39.12 2.36
CA VAL A 305 -2.15 -38.32 1.14
C VAL A 305 -2.69 -36.92 1.44
N ILE A 306 -3.80 -36.82 2.19
CA ILE A 306 -4.35 -35.54 2.64
C ILE A 306 -3.33 -34.77 3.50
N THR A 307 -2.62 -35.45 4.40
CA THR A 307 -1.61 -34.80 5.24
C THR A 307 -0.40 -34.34 4.43
N GLY A 308 0.06 -35.14 3.46
CA GLY A 308 1.11 -34.72 2.55
C GLY A 308 0.75 -33.49 1.72
N SER A 309 -0.48 -33.48 1.25
CA SER A 309 -1.13 -32.40 0.53
C SER A 309 -1.17 -31.11 1.36
N ALA A 310 -1.82 -31.15 2.52
CA ALA A 310 -1.91 -29.99 3.41
C ALA A 310 -0.55 -29.50 3.91
N ALA A 311 0.40 -30.40 4.16
CA ALA A 311 1.78 -30.03 4.52
C ALA A 311 2.47 -29.28 3.37
N THR A 312 2.28 -29.70 2.12
CA THR A 312 2.82 -29.00 0.94
C THR A 312 2.32 -27.55 0.92
N VAL A 313 1.01 -27.37 1.05
CA VAL A 313 0.39 -26.05 1.02
C VAL A 313 0.83 -25.18 2.20
N SER A 314 0.78 -25.73 3.42
CA SER A 314 1.15 -24.98 4.64
C SER A 314 2.63 -24.56 4.63
N ILE A 315 3.54 -25.45 4.23
CA ILE A 315 4.98 -25.14 4.19
C ILE A 315 5.28 -24.12 3.09
N THR A 316 4.58 -24.21 1.95
CA THR A 316 4.71 -23.23 0.86
C THR A 316 4.29 -21.85 1.32
N PHE A 317 3.15 -21.72 1.99
CA PHE A 317 2.71 -20.42 2.54
C PHE A 317 3.66 -19.91 3.64
N LEU A 318 4.17 -20.80 4.48
CA LEU A 318 5.14 -20.39 5.51
C LEU A 318 6.42 -19.81 4.91
N GLY A 319 6.80 -20.20 3.70
CA GLY A 319 7.92 -19.61 2.96
C GLY A 319 7.77 -18.09 2.72
N MET A 320 6.54 -17.55 2.74
CA MET A 320 6.31 -16.10 2.61
C MET A 320 6.83 -15.29 3.81
N VAL A 321 7.16 -15.90 4.93
CA VAL A 321 7.78 -15.21 6.09
C VAL A 321 9.10 -14.53 5.71
N PHE A 322 9.77 -15.02 4.70
CA PHE A 322 11.07 -14.51 4.24
C PHE A 322 10.95 -13.32 3.28
N THR A 323 9.75 -12.87 2.94
CA THR A 323 9.53 -11.70 2.09
C THR A 323 9.71 -10.40 2.87
N HIS A 324 10.05 -9.33 2.16
CA HIS A 324 10.25 -7.99 2.72
C HIS A 324 8.92 -7.26 2.93
N LEU A 325 8.01 -7.36 1.95
CA LEU A 325 6.72 -6.67 2.02
C LEU A 325 5.79 -7.29 3.07
N GLY A 326 5.29 -6.46 3.96
CA GLY A 326 4.37 -6.88 5.02
C GLY A 326 3.10 -7.55 4.49
N ALA A 327 2.62 -7.14 3.32
CA ALA A 327 1.47 -7.73 2.66
C ALA A 327 1.65 -9.23 2.38
N PHE A 328 2.86 -9.71 2.08
CA PHE A 328 3.16 -11.13 1.88
C PHE A 328 3.60 -11.81 3.18
N ARG A 329 4.48 -11.14 3.92
CA ARG A 329 5.07 -11.69 5.14
C ARG A 329 4.03 -12.07 6.19
N THR A 330 2.92 -11.35 6.29
CA THR A 330 1.87 -11.60 7.28
C THR A 330 0.81 -12.57 6.79
N VAL A 331 0.50 -12.59 5.49
CA VAL A 331 -0.51 -13.48 4.89
C VAL A 331 -0.06 -14.94 4.94
N GLY A 332 1.23 -15.21 4.68
CA GLY A 332 1.76 -16.58 4.63
C GLY A 332 1.49 -17.40 5.88
N PRO A 333 1.93 -16.96 7.06
CA PRO A 333 1.69 -17.68 8.32
C PRO A 333 0.20 -17.87 8.64
N ALA A 334 -0.63 -16.87 8.38
CA ALA A 334 -2.07 -16.95 8.60
C ALA A 334 -2.71 -18.07 7.75
N LEU A 335 -2.35 -18.14 6.47
CA LEU A 335 -2.80 -19.21 5.57
C LEU A 335 -2.24 -20.57 5.97
N ALA A 336 -0.96 -20.66 6.34
CA ALA A 336 -0.33 -21.90 6.77
C ALA A 336 -1.01 -22.50 8.01
N ILE A 337 -1.27 -21.68 9.02
CA ILE A 337 -2.00 -22.06 10.23
C ILE A 337 -3.41 -22.53 9.88
N SER A 338 -4.11 -21.80 9.02
CA SER A 338 -5.48 -22.11 8.62
C SER A 338 -5.59 -23.47 7.94
N ILE A 339 -4.68 -23.76 7.01
CA ILE A 339 -4.64 -25.05 6.31
C ILE A 339 -4.25 -26.18 7.27
N ALA A 340 -3.33 -25.96 8.21
CA ALA A 340 -2.97 -26.94 9.23
C ALA A 340 -4.16 -27.25 10.16
N VAL A 341 -4.91 -26.24 10.59
CA VAL A 341 -6.13 -26.43 11.41
C VAL A 341 -7.21 -27.17 10.63
N ALA A 342 -7.43 -26.79 9.35
CA ALA A 342 -8.37 -27.48 8.48
C ALA A 342 -8.03 -28.96 8.30
N LEU A 343 -6.74 -29.29 8.11
CA LEU A 343 -6.25 -30.66 8.07
C LEU A 343 -6.56 -31.42 9.36
N LEU A 344 -6.22 -30.83 10.52
CA LEU A 344 -6.45 -31.47 11.82
C LEU A 344 -7.94 -31.76 12.04
N ALA A 345 -8.81 -30.82 11.66
CA ALA A 345 -10.25 -31.02 11.74
C ALA A 345 -10.74 -32.10 10.76
N ALA A 346 -10.20 -32.14 9.55
CA ALA A 346 -10.57 -33.14 8.55
C ALA A 346 -10.17 -34.57 8.94
N VAL A 347 -9.07 -34.75 9.68
CA VAL A 347 -8.61 -36.07 10.10
C VAL A 347 -9.07 -36.48 11.50
N THR A 348 -9.69 -35.58 12.29
CA THR A 348 -10.16 -35.89 13.66
C THR A 348 -11.64 -35.58 13.83
N PHE A 349 -12.05 -34.34 13.64
CA PHE A 349 -13.41 -33.88 13.89
C PHE A 349 -14.41 -34.43 12.88
N LEU A 350 -14.12 -34.35 11.59
CA LEU A 350 -14.99 -34.93 10.55
C LEU A 350 -15.18 -36.43 10.67
N PRO A 351 -14.15 -37.28 10.91
CA PRO A 351 -14.36 -38.71 11.18
C PRO A 351 -15.25 -38.99 12.39
N ALA A 352 -15.17 -38.15 13.45
CA ALA A 352 -16.05 -38.29 14.61
C ALA A 352 -17.52 -38.02 14.25
N LEU A 353 -17.76 -36.98 13.43
CA LEU A 353 -19.10 -36.71 12.91
C LEU A 353 -19.62 -37.84 12.01
N LEU A 354 -18.74 -38.38 11.13
CA LEU A 354 -19.08 -39.52 10.26
C LEU A 354 -19.45 -40.78 11.05
N VAL A 355 -18.72 -41.09 12.13
CA VAL A 355 -19.03 -42.22 13.02
C VAL A 355 -20.42 -42.07 13.65
N LEU A 356 -20.75 -40.87 14.16
CA LEU A 356 -22.05 -40.59 14.78
C LEU A 356 -23.20 -40.65 13.78
N ALA A 357 -23.02 -40.01 12.62
CA ALA A 357 -24.01 -40.01 11.56
C ALA A 357 -24.23 -41.42 10.97
N GLY A 358 -23.16 -42.20 10.82
CA GLY A 358 -23.20 -43.55 10.32
C GLY A 358 -23.84 -44.53 11.31
N ARG A 359 -23.61 -44.40 12.64
CA ARG A 359 -24.30 -45.20 13.67
C ARG A 359 -25.82 -45.05 13.63
N ARG A 360 -26.31 -43.89 13.15
CA ARG A 360 -27.75 -43.62 13.00
C ARG A 360 -28.30 -43.96 11.60
N SER A 361 -27.46 -44.58 10.73
CA SER A 361 -27.79 -44.89 9.33
C SER A 361 -28.25 -43.69 8.50
N TRP A 362 -27.79 -42.50 8.86
CA TRP A 362 -28.11 -41.25 8.16
C TRP A 362 -27.36 -41.11 6.81
N ILE A 363 -26.28 -41.87 6.65
CA ILE A 363 -25.45 -41.86 5.44
C ILE A 363 -25.60 -43.20 4.73
N MET A 364 -26.18 -43.17 3.53
CA MET A 364 -26.35 -44.36 2.68
C MET A 364 -25.28 -44.42 1.57
N PRO A 365 -24.85 -45.64 1.16
CA PRO A 365 -23.94 -45.80 0.06
C PRO A 365 -24.55 -45.27 -1.25
N ARG A 366 -23.86 -44.47 -1.99
CA ARG A 366 -24.33 -43.80 -3.19
C ARG A 366 -23.80 -44.44 -4.46
N ARG A 367 -24.64 -44.50 -5.54
CA ARG A 367 -24.16 -44.90 -6.87
C ARG A 367 -23.32 -43.82 -7.51
N ASP A 368 -22.14 -44.20 -8.00
CA ASP A 368 -21.26 -43.28 -8.74
C ASP A 368 -21.73 -43.20 -10.18
N LEU A 369 -22.37 -42.08 -10.53
CA LEU A 369 -22.88 -41.82 -11.88
C LEU A 369 -21.81 -41.34 -12.84
N THR A 370 -20.67 -40.85 -12.33
CA THR A 370 -19.63 -40.19 -13.14
C THR A 370 -18.53 -41.13 -13.59
N HIS A 371 -18.36 -42.29 -12.95
CA HIS A 371 -17.31 -43.26 -13.24
C HIS A 371 -17.25 -43.67 -14.73
N ARG A 372 -18.39 -43.91 -15.38
CA ARG A 372 -18.44 -44.30 -16.81
C ARG A 372 -17.91 -43.18 -17.73
N PHE A 373 -18.25 -41.92 -17.40
CA PHE A 373 -17.78 -40.74 -18.15
C PHE A 373 -16.27 -40.59 -18.03
N TRP A 374 -15.74 -40.60 -16.82
CA TRP A 374 -14.32 -40.44 -16.58
C TRP A 374 -13.49 -41.59 -17.15
N ARG A 375 -13.95 -42.81 -17.05
CA ARG A 375 -13.32 -43.98 -17.66
C ARG A 375 -13.25 -43.85 -19.18
N ARG A 376 -14.31 -43.38 -19.84
CA ARG A 376 -14.31 -43.12 -21.28
C ARG A 376 -13.34 -42.03 -21.66
N SER A 377 -13.23 -40.96 -20.87
CA SER A 377 -12.26 -39.90 -21.04
C SER A 377 -10.82 -40.41 -20.93
N GLY A 378 -10.52 -41.19 -19.90
CA GLY A 378 -9.21 -41.84 -19.74
C GLY A 378 -8.84 -42.73 -20.94
N ILE A 379 -9.77 -43.51 -21.47
CA ILE A 379 -9.54 -44.34 -22.66
C ILE A 379 -9.21 -43.48 -23.89
N ARG A 380 -9.91 -42.35 -24.10
CA ARG A 380 -9.67 -41.45 -25.23
C ARG A 380 -8.26 -40.85 -25.14
N ILE A 381 -7.85 -40.39 -23.95
CA ILE A 381 -6.53 -39.80 -23.71
C ILE A 381 -5.42 -40.83 -23.98
N VAL A 382 -5.56 -42.04 -23.46
CA VAL A 382 -4.56 -43.11 -23.67
C VAL A 382 -4.45 -43.55 -25.11
N ARG A 383 -5.54 -43.48 -25.90
CA ARG A 383 -5.51 -43.81 -27.34
C ARG A 383 -4.75 -42.79 -28.19
N ARG A 384 -4.82 -41.50 -27.90
CA ARG A 384 -4.17 -40.42 -28.66
C ARG A 384 -3.51 -39.40 -27.74
N PRO A 385 -2.49 -39.79 -26.92
CA PRO A 385 -1.93 -38.94 -25.87
C PRO A 385 -1.27 -37.68 -26.42
N VAL A 386 -0.55 -37.76 -27.54
CA VAL A 386 0.12 -36.60 -28.15
C VAL A 386 -0.88 -35.53 -28.58
N MET A 387 -1.98 -35.93 -29.23
CA MET A 387 -2.98 -34.99 -29.73
C MET A 387 -3.68 -34.24 -28.55
N HIS A 388 -4.00 -34.96 -27.47
CA HIS A 388 -4.61 -34.35 -26.30
C HIS A 388 -3.62 -33.45 -25.56
N LEU A 389 -2.35 -33.85 -25.47
CA LEU A 389 -1.30 -33.02 -24.87
C LEU A 389 -1.08 -31.73 -25.65
N VAL A 390 -0.85 -31.85 -26.99
CA VAL A 390 -0.61 -30.68 -27.84
C VAL A 390 -1.82 -29.75 -27.79
N GLY A 391 -3.05 -30.27 -27.93
CA GLY A 391 -4.26 -29.44 -27.89
C GLY A 391 -4.43 -28.70 -26.56
N SER A 392 -4.22 -29.38 -25.43
CA SER A 392 -4.33 -28.75 -24.11
C SER A 392 -3.21 -27.73 -23.85
N LEU A 393 -1.96 -28.03 -24.23
CA LEU A 393 -0.85 -27.11 -24.10
C LEU A 393 -0.99 -25.88 -25.01
N THR A 394 -1.51 -26.05 -26.24
CA THR A 394 -1.75 -24.91 -27.13
C THR A 394 -2.71 -23.91 -26.51
N VAL A 395 -3.82 -24.38 -25.93
CA VAL A 395 -4.78 -23.51 -25.23
C VAL A 395 -4.10 -22.79 -24.05
N LEU A 396 -3.39 -23.55 -23.23
CA LEU A 396 -2.70 -22.97 -22.06
C LEU A 396 -1.63 -21.97 -22.46
N ILE A 397 -0.84 -22.24 -23.50
CA ILE A 397 0.24 -21.33 -23.95
C ILE A 397 -0.34 -20.06 -24.55
N ILE A 398 -1.44 -20.13 -25.32
CA ILE A 398 -2.10 -18.94 -25.86
C ILE A 398 -2.60 -18.05 -24.72
N LEU A 399 -3.26 -18.63 -23.71
CA LEU A 399 -3.71 -17.89 -22.56
C LEU A 399 -2.53 -17.32 -21.75
N ALA A 400 -1.47 -18.11 -21.55
CA ALA A 400 -0.27 -17.68 -20.84
C ALA A 400 0.46 -16.53 -21.56
N PHE A 401 0.42 -16.50 -22.89
CA PHE A 401 0.98 -15.39 -23.67
C PHE A 401 0.29 -14.07 -23.35
N CYS A 402 -1.03 -14.08 -23.11
CA CYS A 402 -1.75 -12.85 -22.71
C CYS A 402 -1.28 -12.28 -21.36
N ALA A 403 -0.70 -13.09 -20.48
CA ALA A 403 -0.15 -12.62 -19.21
C ALA A 403 1.04 -11.67 -19.40
N THR A 404 1.79 -11.79 -20.54
CA THR A 404 2.91 -10.88 -20.85
C THR A 404 2.47 -9.45 -21.15
N MET A 405 1.18 -9.26 -21.45
CA MET A 405 0.58 -7.96 -21.75
C MET A 405 0.01 -7.28 -20.49
N ALA A 406 0.30 -7.79 -19.30
CA ALA A 406 -0.21 -7.25 -18.04
C ALA A 406 0.35 -5.86 -17.76
N HIS A 407 -0.53 -4.90 -17.47
CA HIS A 407 -0.19 -3.60 -16.92
C HIS A 407 -0.69 -3.55 -15.48
N TYR A 408 0.17 -3.02 -14.59
CA TYR A 408 -0.12 -3.00 -13.16
C TYR A 408 -0.50 -1.63 -12.68
N ASN A 409 -1.48 -1.58 -11.80
CA ASN A 409 -1.93 -0.39 -11.09
C ASN A 409 -1.29 -0.35 -9.71
N TYR A 410 -0.68 0.79 -9.37
CA TYR A 410 -0.09 1.09 -8.06
C TYR A 410 -0.88 2.14 -7.29
N ASP A 411 -1.97 2.65 -7.86
CA ASP A 411 -2.84 3.65 -7.26
C ASP A 411 -3.97 2.94 -6.49
N ASP A 412 -3.85 2.91 -5.19
CA ASP A 412 -4.82 2.23 -4.33
C ASP A 412 -6.20 2.90 -4.36
N SER A 413 -6.28 4.20 -4.67
CA SER A 413 -7.57 4.89 -4.83
C SER A 413 -8.43 4.28 -5.93
N LYS A 414 -7.81 3.73 -6.98
CA LYS A 414 -8.49 3.03 -8.07
C LYS A 414 -8.94 1.61 -7.74
N THR A 415 -8.54 1.09 -6.59
CA THR A 415 -9.01 -0.22 -6.11
C THR A 415 -10.36 -0.13 -5.41
N LEU A 416 -10.74 1.06 -4.98
CA LEU A 416 -12.00 1.37 -4.31
C LEU A 416 -13.14 1.64 -5.30
N PRO A 417 -14.41 1.44 -4.89
CA PRO A 417 -15.56 1.88 -5.67
C PRO A 417 -15.56 3.40 -5.88
N LYS A 418 -15.97 3.86 -7.06
CA LYS A 418 -16.03 5.27 -7.41
C LYS A 418 -17.00 6.10 -6.54
N SER A 419 -17.91 5.43 -5.84
CA SER A 419 -18.93 6.06 -4.96
C SER A 419 -18.43 6.33 -3.55
N VAL A 420 -17.23 5.86 -3.20
CA VAL A 420 -16.65 6.04 -1.87
C VAL A 420 -16.08 7.44 -1.72
N GLU A 421 -16.18 8.03 -0.52
CA GLU A 421 -15.83 9.42 -0.25
C GLU A 421 -14.40 9.78 -0.69
N SER A 422 -13.42 8.95 -0.34
CA SER A 422 -12.03 9.17 -0.74
C SER A 422 -11.84 9.15 -2.26
N SER A 423 -12.58 8.29 -2.98
CA SER A 423 -12.52 8.21 -4.44
C SER A 423 -13.20 9.41 -5.11
N VAL A 424 -14.32 9.89 -4.57
CA VAL A 424 -15.01 11.09 -5.02
C VAL A 424 -14.11 12.30 -4.77
N GLY A 425 -13.57 12.44 -3.57
CA GLY A 425 -12.66 13.52 -3.21
C GLY A 425 -11.40 13.55 -4.07
N TYR A 426 -10.84 12.37 -4.38
CA TYR A 426 -9.70 12.26 -5.28
C TYR A 426 -10.04 12.70 -6.72
N ALA A 427 -11.20 12.32 -7.23
CA ALA A 427 -11.65 12.73 -8.55
C ALA A 427 -11.89 14.25 -8.60
N THR A 428 -12.50 14.83 -7.57
CA THR A 428 -12.71 16.30 -7.44
C THR A 428 -11.37 17.03 -7.34
N LEU A 429 -10.43 16.51 -6.53
CA LEU A 429 -9.09 17.08 -6.46
C LEU A 429 -8.39 17.07 -7.82
N ALA A 430 -8.42 15.93 -8.52
CA ALA A 430 -7.79 15.78 -9.84
C ALA A 430 -8.42 16.67 -10.93
N GLN A 431 -9.69 17.07 -10.78
CA GLN A 431 -10.38 17.96 -11.71
C GLN A 431 -9.87 19.40 -11.60
N HIS A 432 -9.60 19.88 -10.39
CA HIS A 432 -9.26 21.29 -10.13
C HIS A 432 -7.76 21.51 -9.92
N PHE A 433 -7.04 20.47 -9.47
CA PHE A 433 -5.61 20.54 -9.18
C PHE A 433 -4.85 19.47 -9.95
N PRO A 434 -3.74 19.82 -10.59
CA PRO A 434 -2.82 18.82 -11.12
C PRO A 434 -2.29 17.96 -9.97
N LEU A 435 -2.46 16.64 -10.03
CA LEU A 435 -2.07 15.70 -8.96
C LEU A 435 -0.58 15.80 -8.59
N ASN A 436 0.25 16.12 -9.54
CA ASN A 436 1.69 16.35 -9.37
C ASN A 436 2.05 17.60 -8.57
N VAL A 437 1.09 18.52 -8.37
CA VAL A 437 1.28 19.73 -7.54
C VAL A 437 0.85 19.46 -6.10
N THR A 438 -0.21 18.68 -5.92
CA THR A 438 -0.79 18.36 -4.61
C THR A 438 -0.02 17.26 -3.85
N ILE A 439 0.78 16.46 -4.57
CA ILE A 439 1.57 15.36 -4.02
C ILE A 439 3.03 15.53 -4.46
N PRO A 440 3.77 16.47 -3.85
CA PRO A 440 5.17 16.68 -4.17
C PRO A 440 6.09 15.64 -3.55
N GLU A 441 7.29 15.49 -4.11
CA GLU A 441 8.36 14.68 -3.55
C GLU A 441 9.33 15.56 -2.77
N TYR A 442 9.93 15.06 -1.71
CA TYR A 442 10.95 15.74 -0.94
C TYR A 442 12.32 15.14 -1.28
N LEU A 443 13.15 15.92 -1.96
CA LEU A 443 14.57 15.60 -2.12
C LEU A 443 15.32 16.06 -0.86
N VAL A 444 16.02 15.16 -0.23
CA VAL A 444 16.69 15.36 1.06
C VAL A 444 18.18 15.21 0.89
N VAL A 445 18.92 16.18 1.39
CA VAL A 445 20.38 16.21 1.40
C VAL A 445 20.83 16.26 2.86
N GLN A 446 21.58 15.28 3.30
CA GLN A 446 22.21 15.27 4.62
C GLN A 446 23.71 15.33 4.46
N SER A 447 24.34 16.28 5.12
CA SER A 447 25.79 16.49 5.07
C SER A 447 26.36 16.55 6.49
N PRO A 448 27.56 16.01 6.72
CA PRO A 448 28.29 16.26 7.96
C PRO A 448 28.72 17.71 8.11
N GLN A 449 28.65 18.49 7.03
CA GLN A 449 28.97 19.92 7.04
C GLN A 449 27.71 20.77 7.20
N ASP A 450 27.86 21.97 7.79
CA ASP A 450 26.74 22.90 7.92
C ASP A 450 26.35 23.46 6.55
N LEU A 451 25.13 23.10 6.12
CA LEU A 451 24.56 23.49 4.82
C LEU A 451 24.12 24.95 4.73
N ARG A 452 24.17 25.68 5.83
CA ARG A 452 23.88 27.13 5.87
C ARG A 452 25.07 27.98 5.40
N LYS A 453 26.26 27.39 5.29
CA LYS A 453 27.46 28.08 4.81
C LYS A 453 27.30 28.51 3.35
N PRO A 454 27.83 29.67 2.96
CA PRO A 454 27.72 30.20 1.59
C PRO A 454 28.17 29.19 0.51
N GLU A 455 29.28 28.48 0.76
CA GLU A 455 29.82 27.47 -0.15
C GLU A 455 28.84 26.31 -0.35
N ALA A 456 28.24 25.81 0.74
CA ALA A 456 27.25 24.75 0.67
C ALA A 456 25.95 25.19 -0.03
N LEU A 457 25.52 26.44 0.16
CA LEU A 457 24.37 27.02 -0.54
C LEU A 457 24.62 27.13 -2.04
N VAL A 458 25.84 27.43 -2.48
CA VAL A 458 26.18 27.39 -3.91
C VAL A 458 26.09 25.99 -4.48
N ASP A 459 26.69 25.01 -3.79
CA ASP A 459 26.62 23.60 -4.21
C ASP A 459 25.15 23.07 -4.24
N LEU A 460 24.36 23.44 -3.23
CA LEU A 460 22.95 23.14 -3.18
C LEU A 460 22.17 23.77 -4.34
N LYS A 461 22.50 25.01 -4.72
CA LYS A 461 21.86 25.67 -5.87
C LYS A 461 22.22 25.02 -7.19
N GLN A 462 23.49 24.63 -7.37
CA GLN A 462 23.92 23.87 -8.56
C GLN A 462 23.19 22.51 -8.64
N MET A 463 23.00 21.82 -7.49
CA MET A 463 22.23 20.60 -7.41
C MET A 463 20.77 20.83 -7.82
N GLU A 464 20.12 21.88 -7.28
CA GLU A 464 18.76 22.28 -7.63
C GLU A 464 18.64 22.51 -9.15
N GLN A 465 19.60 23.18 -9.76
CA GLN A 465 19.61 23.47 -11.18
C GLN A 465 19.72 22.19 -12.02
N ARG A 466 20.64 21.27 -11.66
CA ARG A 466 20.75 19.97 -12.33
C ARG A 466 19.45 19.15 -12.27
N VAL A 467 18.76 19.17 -11.14
CA VAL A 467 17.47 18.49 -10.98
C VAL A 467 16.37 19.20 -11.78
N SER A 468 16.38 20.55 -11.81
CA SER A 468 15.42 21.35 -12.59
C SER A 468 15.54 21.10 -14.10
N ASP A 469 16.76 20.84 -14.60
CA ASP A 469 17.04 20.60 -16.01
C ASP A 469 16.57 19.21 -16.49
N LEU A 470 16.15 18.32 -15.58
CA LEU A 470 15.61 17.01 -15.96
C LEU A 470 14.29 17.16 -16.71
N PRO A 471 14.08 16.35 -17.76
CA PRO A 471 12.79 16.27 -18.40
C PRO A 471 11.72 15.85 -17.37
N ASP A 472 10.50 16.37 -17.52
CA ASP A 472 9.36 16.09 -16.67
C ASP A 472 9.41 16.64 -15.23
N ILE A 473 10.41 17.47 -14.87
CA ILE A 473 10.34 18.30 -13.67
C ILE A 473 9.51 19.54 -14.00
N ALA A 474 8.52 19.85 -13.15
CA ALA A 474 7.67 21.02 -13.27
C ALA A 474 8.27 22.20 -12.49
N LYS A 475 8.67 21.96 -11.24
CA LYS A 475 9.23 22.97 -10.35
C LYS A 475 10.04 22.29 -9.24
N ILE A 476 11.11 22.93 -8.82
CA ILE A 476 11.83 22.61 -7.60
C ILE A 476 11.86 23.85 -6.71
N ARG A 477 11.66 23.68 -5.43
CA ARG A 477 11.75 24.74 -4.43
C ARG A 477 12.66 24.28 -3.31
N GLY A 478 13.67 25.09 -3.00
CA GLY A 478 14.65 24.82 -1.96
C GLY A 478 15.11 26.09 -1.26
N ALA A 479 16.26 26.01 -0.62
CA ALA A 479 16.87 27.15 0.08
C ALA A 479 17.06 28.34 -0.87
N PRO A 480 16.81 29.57 -0.42
CA PRO A 480 17.04 30.76 -1.21
C PRO A 480 18.54 30.89 -1.57
N PRO A 481 18.86 31.48 -2.73
CA PRO A 481 20.24 31.62 -3.17
C PRO A 481 21.05 32.46 -2.16
N PRO A 482 22.35 32.19 -2.01
CA PRO A 482 23.22 33.03 -1.20
C PRO A 482 23.29 34.44 -1.80
N THR A 483 23.11 35.46 -0.99
CA THR A 483 23.12 36.87 -1.37
C THR A 483 24.53 37.43 -1.51
N THR A 484 25.47 36.67 -2.04
CA THR A 484 26.83 37.16 -2.28
C THR A 484 27.19 37.00 -3.76
N LYS A 485 26.79 37.99 -4.58
CA LYS A 485 27.58 38.34 -5.73
C LYS A 485 28.34 39.62 -5.38
N SER A 486 29.66 39.59 -5.49
CA SER A 486 30.52 40.80 -5.47
C SER A 486 30.05 41.69 -6.62
N ASN A 487 30.03 43.01 -6.37
CA ASN A 487 29.60 44.01 -7.36
C ASN A 487 30.35 43.96 -8.71
N ASP A 488 31.46 43.23 -8.80
CA ASP A 488 32.28 43.10 -10.01
C ASP A 488 31.77 42.05 -11.00
N GLU A 489 30.93 41.05 -10.54
CA GLU A 489 30.36 40.03 -11.42
C GLU A 489 28.99 40.43 -12.01
N ILE A 490 28.28 41.36 -11.35
CA ILE A 490 26.96 41.85 -11.83
C ILE A 490 27.13 42.69 -13.11
N ASN A 491 28.30 43.30 -13.33
CA ASN A 491 28.57 44.12 -14.51
C ASN A 491 29.15 43.37 -15.71
N ALA A 492 29.55 42.10 -15.54
CA ALA A 492 30.22 41.32 -16.61
C ALA A 492 29.27 40.43 -17.43
N ASP A 493 28.09 40.13 -16.93
CA ASP A 493 27.19 39.21 -17.60
C ASP A 493 25.80 39.86 -17.78
N GLY A 494 25.37 40.04 -19.04
CA GLY A 494 24.06 40.58 -19.43
C GLY A 494 22.83 39.79 -18.95
N GLY A 495 22.97 39.06 -17.83
CA GLY A 495 21.95 38.20 -17.23
C GLY A 495 20.84 38.94 -16.46
N ALA A 496 21.05 40.23 -16.14
CA ALA A 496 20.01 41.01 -15.43
C ALA A 496 18.71 41.22 -16.23
N ALA A 497 18.79 41.18 -17.55
CA ALA A 497 17.61 41.30 -18.43
C ALA A 497 16.71 40.05 -18.44
N SER A 498 17.24 38.87 -18.19
CA SER A 498 16.44 37.60 -18.19
C SER A 498 15.69 37.37 -16.88
N LEU A 499 16.17 37.91 -15.78
CA LEU A 499 15.48 37.85 -14.48
C LEU A 499 14.35 38.89 -14.41
N ARG A 500 14.53 40.03 -15.04
CA ARG A 500 13.43 41.02 -15.20
C ARG A 500 12.24 40.49 -16.02
N ALA A 501 12.49 39.71 -17.05
CA ALA A 501 11.41 39.16 -17.89
C ALA A 501 10.57 38.04 -17.23
N LYS A 502 11.07 37.37 -16.19
CA LYS A 502 10.36 36.30 -15.46
C LYS A 502 9.68 36.79 -14.17
N GLY A 503 10.13 37.88 -13.58
CA GLY A 503 9.54 38.45 -12.35
C GLY A 503 8.31 39.33 -12.59
N SER A 504 8.20 39.97 -13.74
CA SER A 504 7.09 40.90 -14.04
C SER A 504 5.82 40.27 -14.55
N ALA A 505 5.76 38.94 -14.71
CA ALA A 505 4.58 38.24 -15.23
C ALA A 505 3.63 37.67 -14.16
N SER A 506 3.88 37.89 -12.86
CA SER A 506 3.07 37.26 -11.80
C SER A 506 2.57 38.17 -10.67
N ILE A 507 2.61 39.47 -10.84
CA ILE A 507 1.94 40.39 -9.91
C ILE A 507 0.84 41.09 -10.70
N GLY A 508 -0.39 40.60 -10.57
CA GLY A 508 -1.59 41.22 -11.10
C GLY A 508 -1.83 42.55 -10.40
N ALA A 509 -2.03 43.57 -11.20
CA ALA A 509 -2.51 44.89 -10.78
C ALA A 509 -3.90 44.70 -10.11
N ASP A 510 -3.93 44.92 -8.82
CA ASP A 510 -5.06 45.45 -8.05
C ASP A 510 -4.84 45.16 -6.56
N SER A 511 -4.08 46.02 -5.88
CA SER A 511 -4.24 46.25 -4.45
C SER A 511 -3.57 47.56 -4.06
N ASP A 512 -4.39 48.49 -3.67
CA ASP A 512 -4.16 49.63 -2.80
C ASP A 512 -3.11 50.68 -3.23
N ALA A 513 -3.56 51.59 -4.07
CA ALA A 513 -2.83 52.78 -4.49
C ALA A 513 -2.59 53.82 -3.37
N GLU A 514 -3.07 53.60 -2.14
CA GLU A 514 -2.88 54.55 -1.02
C GLU A 514 -1.59 54.31 -0.21
N GLU A 515 -1.00 53.10 -0.23
CA GLU A 515 0.26 52.83 0.48
C GLU A 515 1.51 53.10 -0.38
N ALA A 516 1.39 53.12 -1.69
CA ALA A 516 2.51 53.34 -2.62
C ALA A 516 2.99 54.82 -2.68
N ASP A 517 2.13 55.81 -2.30
CA ASP A 517 2.45 57.24 -2.34
C ASP A 517 3.38 57.73 -1.20
N ALA A 518 3.56 56.97 -0.14
CA ALA A 518 4.48 57.34 0.96
C ALA A 518 5.97 57.11 0.63
N PHE A 519 6.27 56.19 -0.27
CA PHE A 519 7.68 55.81 -0.59
C PHE A 519 8.39 56.77 -1.54
N PRO A 520 7.77 57.28 -2.58
CA PRO A 520 8.42 58.26 -3.48
C PRO A 520 8.86 59.53 -2.77
N ASN A 521 8.14 59.95 -1.74
CA ASN A 521 8.45 61.16 -1.00
C ASN A 521 9.69 61.02 -0.09
N VAL A 522 9.85 59.85 0.51
CA VAL A 522 11.03 59.59 1.37
C VAL A 522 12.30 59.41 0.51
N ALA A 523 12.22 58.71 -0.61
CA ALA A 523 13.32 58.57 -1.57
C ALA A 523 13.71 59.92 -2.19
N ALA A 524 12.77 60.76 -2.57
CA ALA A 524 13.01 62.13 -3.09
C ALA A 524 13.58 63.08 -2.04
N MET A 525 13.26 62.89 -0.76
CA MET A 525 13.77 63.68 0.38
C MET A 525 15.18 63.26 0.80
N LEU A 526 15.52 61.98 0.60
CA LEU A 526 16.84 61.42 0.91
C LEU A 526 17.87 61.59 -0.22
N TYR A 527 17.39 61.75 -1.46
CA TYR A 527 18.25 61.86 -2.64
C TYR A 527 19.25 63.05 -2.58
N PRO A 528 18.91 64.26 -2.09
CA PRO A 528 19.84 65.35 -1.93
C PRO A 528 20.90 65.10 -0.86
N LEU A 529 20.55 64.31 0.17
CA LEU A 529 21.43 64.02 1.31
C LEU A 529 22.45 62.90 0.97
N ALA A 530 22.08 61.98 0.06
CA ALA A 530 22.99 60.93 -0.40
C ALA A 530 24.09 61.45 -1.32
N ASN A 531 23.86 62.59 -2.03
CA ASN A 531 24.81 63.14 -2.99
C ASN A 531 25.77 64.17 -2.40
N THR A 532 25.62 64.60 -1.15
CA THR A 532 26.52 65.56 -0.52
C THR A 532 27.80 64.93 0.06
N GLY A 533 27.96 63.62 0.00
CA GLY A 533 29.14 62.91 0.53
C GLY A 533 30.14 62.37 -0.51
N SER A 534 29.96 62.66 -1.82
CA SER A 534 30.90 62.17 -2.86
C SER A 534 31.26 63.29 -3.81
N GLU A 535 32.13 64.24 -3.37
CA GLU A 535 32.99 64.98 -4.27
C GLU A 535 34.25 64.12 -4.61
N SER A 536 34.10 63.27 -5.62
CA SER A 536 35.14 62.87 -6.59
C SER A 536 34.76 61.55 -7.29
N SER A 537 34.07 61.67 -8.38
CA SER A 537 34.35 60.97 -9.64
C SER A 537 33.26 61.27 -10.67
N GLU A 538 33.72 61.79 -11.80
CA GLU A 538 32.90 62.12 -12.97
C GLU A 538 32.28 60.91 -13.59
N GLY A 539 30.97 61.02 -13.99
CA GLY A 539 30.29 60.07 -14.85
C GLY A 539 28.95 59.58 -14.27
N GLY A 540 27.97 60.46 -14.15
CA GLY A 540 26.65 60.10 -13.67
C GLY A 540 25.64 59.96 -14.80
N GLU A 541 25.09 58.83 -14.97
CA GLU A 541 23.81 58.65 -15.62
C GLU A 541 22.71 58.79 -14.56
N GLN A 542 21.73 59.66 -14.84
CA GLN A 542 20.58 59.94 -14.00
C GLN A 542 19.64 58.73 -14.00
N ALA A 543 19.50 58.05 -12.85
CA ALA A 543 18.51 57.06 -12.62
C ALA A 543 17.14 57.76 -12.44
N GLY A 544 16.13 57.32 -13.21
CA GLY A 544 14.76 57.82 -13.14
C GLY A 544 13.97 57.30 -11.93
N PRO A 545 12.87 57.96 -11.54
CA PRO A 545 12.05 57.51 -10.41
C PRO A 545 11.34 56.21 -10.79
N GLY A 546 11.68 55.07 -10.17
CA GLY A 546 11.04 53.81 -10.38
C GLY A 546 11.93 52.55 -10.21
N GLU A 547 13.11 52.65 -9.61
CA GLU A 547 13.94 51.46 -9.31
C GLU A 547 13.60 50.87 -7.94
N ASP A 548 13.44 49.55 -7.96
CA ASP A 548 12.94 48.69 -6.91
C ASP A 548 13.68 48.86 -5.56
N VAL A 549 12.95 49.11 -4.51
CA VAL A 549 13.37 49.27 -3.11
C VAL A 549 13.85 47.95 -2.48
N ASP A 550 13.85 46.85 -3.21
CA ASP A 550 14.17 45.50 -2.72
C ASP A 550 15.68 45.13 -2.79
N ASP A 551 16.55 46.10 -3.11
CA ASP A 551 18.01 45.84 -3.16
C ASP A 551 18.64 46.08 -1.79
N PRO A 552 19.30 45.07 -1.16
CA PRO A 552 20.03 45.24 0.10
C PRO A 552 21.12 46.32 0.05
N ALA A 553 21.73 46.58 -1.14
CA ALA A 553 22.70 47.64 -1.34
C ALA A 553 22.07 49.05 -1.26
N MET A 554 20.83 49.18 -1.71
CA MET A 554 20.04 50.39 -1.62
C MET A 554 19.65 50.66 -0.16
N PHE A 555 19.30 49.62 0.61
CA PHE A 555 19.00 49.73 2.04
C PHE A 555 20.23 50.22 2.83
N VAL A 556 21.40 49.64 2.58
CA VAL A 556 22.64 50.08 3.20
C VAL A 556 22.98 51.50 2.81
N SER A 557 22.69 51.92 1.58
CA SER A 557 22.87 53.31 1.10
C SER A 557 21.90 54.27 1.77
N ILE A 558 20.65 53.85 1.96
CA ILE A 558 19.63 54.62 2.68
C ILE A 558 19.94 54.71 4.17
N VAL A 559 20.45 53.64 4.82
CA VAL A 559 20.88 53.65 6.22
C VAL A 559 22.09 54.51 6.38
N ARG A 560 23.00 54.55 5.41
CA ARG A 560 24.21 55.41 5.38
C ARG A 560 23.83 56.89 5.21
N ALA A 561 22.87 57.18 4.30
CA ALA A 561 22.33 58.52 4.09
C ALA A 561 21.53 59.02 5.29
N LEU A 562 20.77 58.11 5.93
CA LEU A 562 20.10 58.35 7.20
C LEU A 562 21.05 58.51 8.36
N GLY A 563 22.12 57.69 8.40
CA GLY A 563 23.24 57.88 9.29
C GLY A 563 23.79 59.31 9.15
N PHE A 564 24.01 59.81 7.98
CA PHE A 564 24.45 61.16 7.68
C PHE A 564 23.44 62.24 8.08
N ALA A 565 22.13 62.04 7.85
CA ALA A 565 21.10 62.98 8.21
C ALA A 565 20.76 63.01 9.74
N MET A 566 21.01 61.91 10.44
CA MET A 566 20.72 61.78 11.89
C MET A 566 21.95 61.90 12.82
N SER A 567 23.06 62.45 12.39
CA SER A 567 24.19 62.89 13.24
C SER A 567 23.84 64.07 14.16
N LEU A 568 22.60 64.37 14.20
CA LEU A 568 21.94 65.14 15.17
C LEU A 568 21.94 64.36 16.49
N ASP A 569 22.89 64.63 17.37
CA ASP A 569 22.82 64.16 18.75
C ASP A 569 21.68 64.93 19.40
N VAL A 570 20.51 64.27 19.52
CA VAL A 570 19.28 64.88 19.97
C VAL A 570 19.45 65.46 21.37
N ALA A 571 20.33 64.83 22.17
CA ALA A 571 20.67 65.31 23.50
C ALA A 571 21.52 66.60 23.46
N GLU A 572 22.36 66.71 22.46
CA GLU A 572 23.21 67.91 22.25
C GLU A 572 22.39 69.04 21.68
N ILE A 573 21.44 68.77 20.77
CA ILE A 573 20.41 69.73 20.28
C ILE A 573 19.60 70.26 21.45
N ALA A 574 19.11 69.38 22.35
CA ALA A 574 18.30 69.78 23.51
C ALA A 574 19.06 70.69 24.46
N ASN A 575 20.28 70.38 24.72
CA ASN A 575 21.13 71.24 25.58
C ASN A 575 21.48 72.57 24.93
N THR A 576 21.63 72.63 23.63
CA THR A 576 21.97 73.88 22.90
C THR A 576 20.75 74.79 22.72
N VAL A 577 19.56 74.24 22.49
CA VAL A 577 18.30 74.97 22.36
C VAL A 577 17.85 75.63 23.68
N ASN A 578 18.25 75.08 24.84
CA ASN A 578 17.93 75.65 26.13
C ASN A 578 18.89 76.72 26.63
N ALA A 579 20.01 76.92 25.98
CA ALA A 579 21.10 77.81 26.50
C ALA A 579 21.22 79.12 25.78
N GLU A 580 20.98 79.28 24.46
CA GLU A 580 21.09 80.49 23.66
C GLU A 580 20.34 80.37 22.31
N PRO A 581 20.09 81.44 21.57
CA PRO A 581 19.42 81.43 20.27
C PRO A 581 20.37 80.84 19.21
N VAL A 582 20.12 79.59 18.87
CA VAL A 582 20.90 78.74 17.96
C VAL A 582 20.31 78.82 16.61
N THR A 583 21.12 79.06 15.59
CA THR A 583 20.78 78.96 14.16
C THR A 583 20.70 77.51 13.76
N VAL A 584 19.76 77.16 12.82
CA VAL A 584 19.67 75.81 12.24
C VAL A 584 20.97 75.27 11.73
N LEU A 585 21.89 76.17 11.29
CA LEU A 585 23.24 75.85 10.86
C LEU A 585 24.16 75.38 12.02
N ASP A 586 24.02 75.92 13.22
CA ASP A 586 24.79 75.53 14.40
C ASP A 586 24.31 74.14 14.91
N VAL A 587 23.04 73.85 14.78
CA VAL A 587 22.48 72.53 15.10
C VAL A 587 23.02 71.49 14.11
N VAL A 588 23.11 71.81 12.84
CA VAL A 588 23.65 70.92 11.82
C VAL A 588 25.16 70.72 12.03
N ALA A 589 25.87 71.73 12.41
CA ALA A 589 27.35 71.69 12.64
C ALA A 589 27.71 70.83 13.88
N THR A 590 26.94 70.93 14.97
CA THR A 590 27.21 70.18 16.22
C THR A 590 26.86 68.68 16.05
N THR A 591 25.96 68.38 15.19
CA THR A 591 25.49 66.97 14.98
C THR A 591 26.33 66.24 13.95
N SER A 592 27.09 66.91 13.09
CA SER A 592 28.09 66.34 12.17
C SER A 592 29.51 66.21 12.78
N SER A 593 29.68 66.50 14.08
CA SER A 593 30.95 66.36 14.79
C SER A 593 31.37 64.87 14.99
N ASP A 594 32.73 64.68 15.08
CA ASP A 594 33.34 63.37 15.34
C ASP A 594 32.75 62.72 16.60
N GLY A 595 32.07 61.55 16.47
CA GLY A 595 31.46 60.82 17.57
C GLY A 595 29.95 61.01 17.71
N GLY A 596 29.31 61.85 16.93
CA GLY A 596 27.87 62.09 16.90
C GLY A 596 27.02 60.85 16.46
N ALA A 597 25.74 60.94 16.64
CA ALA A 597 24.79 59.81 16.39
C ALA A 597 24.88 59.27 14.95
N LEU A 598 25.18 60.11 13.97
CA LEU A 598 25.34 59.68 12.57
C LEU A 598 26.61 58.87 12.30
N GLN A 599 27.70 59.25 12.97
CA GLN A 599 28.95 58.51 12.81
C GLN A 599 28.80 57.11 13.45
N LYS A 600 28.00 57.02 14.55
CA LYS A 600 27.64 55.75 15.22
C LYS A 600 26.72 54.92 14.30
N LEU A 601 25.73 55.54 13.64
CA LEU A 601 24.87 54.88 12.65
C LEU A 601 25.59 54.48 11.39
N ALA A 602 26.48 55.33 10.86
CA ALA A 602 27.35 55.02 9.72
C ALA A 602 28.32 53.87 10.04
N GLY A 603 28.97 53.90 11.22
CA GLY A 603 29.80 52.78 11.69
C GLY A 603 29.04 51.48 11.89
N PHE A 604 27.80 51.59 12.29
CA PHE A 604 26.92 50.42 12.43
C PHE A 604 26.44 49.86 11.07
N ALA A 605 26.12 50.74 10.11
CA ALA A 605 25.83 50.35 8.71
C ALA A 605 27.05 49.68 8.05
N GLU A 606 28.27 50.13 8.36
CA GLU A 606 29.51 49.51 7.89
C GLU A 606 29.76 48.12 8.54
N GLN A 607 29.34 47.93 9.79
CA GLN A 607 29.35 46.63 10.47
C GLN A 607 28.30 45.68 9.89
N LEU A 608 27.10 46.15 9.57
CA LEU A 608 26.05 45.39 8.87
C LEU A 608 26.50 44.87 7.52
N GLN A 609 27.29 45.67 6.78
CA GLN A 609 27.85 45.32 5.47
C GLN A 609 28.91 44.19 5.54
N LYS A 610 29.50 43.99 6.71
CA LYS A 610 30.55 42.98 6.97
C LYS A 610 30.05 41.67 7.57
N LEU A 611 28.74 41.56 7.89
CA LEU A 611 28.17 40.38 8.54
C LEU A 611 27.53 39.42 7.53
N PRO A 612 27.99 38.15 7.43
CA PRO A 612 27.49 37.18 6.45
C PRO A 612 26.23 36.41 6.91
N ASP A 613 25.73 36.59 8.13
CA ASP A 613 24.69 35.70 8.70
C ASP A 613 23.36 36.40 8.98
N ALA A 614 22.22 35.76 8.55
CA ALA A 614 20.87 36.25 8.73
C ALA A 614 20.46 36.54 10.20
N PRO A 615 20.85 35.72 11.22
CA PRO A 615 20.55 36.03 12.62
C PRO A 615 21.17 37.30 13.13
N THR A 616 22.33 37.65 12.62
CA THR A 616 23.10 38.88 12.99
C THR A 616 22.46 40.10 12.34
N PHE A 617 21.87 39.96 11.15
CA PHE A 617 21.12 41.03 10.48
C PHE A 617 19.88 41.39 11.28
N GLU A 618 19.15 40.42 11.80
CA GLU A 618 17.96 40.65 12.62
C GLU A 618 18.28 41.30 13.98
N ALA A 619 19.38 40.88 14.62
CA ALA A 619 19.87 41.49 15.84
C ALA A 619 20.33 42.94 15.61
N ALA A 620 20.93 43.20 14.46
CA ALA A 620 21.36 44.51 14.05
C ALA A 620 20.19 45.46 13.74
N ALA A 621 19.18 44.94 13.03
CA ALA A 621 17.91 45.63 12.76
C ALA A 621 17.17 46.00 14.04
N LEU A 622 17.18 45.08 15.04
CA LEU A 622 16.59 45.29 16.37
C LEU A 622 17.33 46.40 17.13
N SER A 623 18.64 46.43 17.05
CA SER A 623 19.48 47.47 17.69
C SER A 623 19.29 48.84 17.05
N VAL A 624 19.19 48.94 15.73
CA VAL A 624 18.86 50.19 15.02
C VAL A 624 17.47 50.70 15.41
N ARG A 625 16.50 49.82 15.46
CA ARG A 625 15.12 50.11 15.91
C ARG A 625 15.11 50.66 17.34
N GLN A 626 15.90 50.09 18.26
CA GLN A 626 15.98 50.49 19.64
C GLN A 626 16.64 51.89 19.80
N ILE A 627 17.66 52.18 18.98
CA ILE A 627 18.27 53.50 18.90
C ILE A 627 17.29 54.56 18.39
N LEU A 628 16.49 54.24 17.38
CA LEU A 628 15.49 55.13 16.83
C LEU A 628 14.29 55.36 17.79
N ASP A 629 13.85 54.32 18.48
CA ASP A 629 12.80 54.44 19.50
C ASP A 629 13.25 55.25 20.69
N ASN A 630 14.51 55.11 21.10
CA ASN A 630 15.11 55.99 22.16
C ASN A 630 15.20 57.43 21.70
N ALA A 631 15.68 57.68 20.47
CA ALA A 631 15.76 59.05 19.92
C ALA A 631 14.37 59.70 19.77
N ALA A 632 13.32 58.92 19.36
CA ALA A 632 11.95 59.41 19.31
C ALA A 632 11.36 59.71 20.69
N ASN A 633 11.72 58.92 21.69
CA ASN A 633 11.28 59.13 23.08
C ASN A 633 11.99 60.34 23.71
N ASP A 634 13.27 60.56 23.39
CA ASP A 634 14.03 61.71 23.85
C ASP A 634 13.47 62.99 23.22
N LEU A 635 13.11 63.00 21.95
CA LEU A 635 12.44 64.13 21.26
C LEU A 635 11.06 64.44 21.92
N ARG A 636 10.27 63.44 22.28
CA ARG A 636 9.02 63.63 23.00
C ARG A 636 9.22 64.12 24.44
N ALA A 637 10.24 63.61 25.13
CA ALA A 637 10.58 64.04 26.48
C ALA A 637 11.04 65.50 26.56
N MET A 638 11.60 66.01 25.47
CA MET A 638 12.03 67.38 25.31
C MET A 638 10.89 68.35 24.87
N GLY A 639 9.68 67.87 24.79
CA GLY A 639 8.51 68.72 24.46
C GLY A 639 8.55 69.25 23.03
N ILE A 640 9.20 68.56 22.11
CA ILE A 640 9.22 68.93 20.67
C ILE A 640 7.83 68.69 20.02
N ASP A 641 6.89 68.07 20.72
CA ASP A 641 5.48 68.02 20.35
C ASP A 641 4.77 69.37 20.49
N ASP A 642 5.36 70.32 21.26
CA ASP A 642 4.77 71.59 21.64
C ASP A 642 5.69 72.78 21.40
N LEU A 643 6.31 72.88 20.19
CA LEU A 643 7.21 73.96 19.81
C LEU A 643 6.48 75.31 19.54
N ASP A 644 5.19 75.41 19.89
CA ASP A 644 4.39 76.60 19.56
C ASP A 644 4.46 77.78 20.57
N ALA A 645 5.17 77.69 21.67
CA ALA A 645 4.89 78.70 22.72
C ALA A 645 6.04 79.48 23.33
N LYS A 646 7.36 79.17 23.21
CA LYS A 646 8.29 79.90 24.12
C LYS A 646 9.69 80.32 23.69
N ASN A 647 10.10 80.37 22.42
CA ASN A 647 11.33 81.13 22.11
C ASN A 647 11.26 81.79 20.79
N ARG A 648 10.86 83.09 20.79
CA ARG A 648 10.99 84.08 19.71
C ARG A 648 12.30 84.84 19.85
N SER A 649 13.35 84.36 19.21
CA SER A 649 14.35 85.26 18.67
C SER A 649 15.33 84.47 17.77
N SER A 650 15.33 84.83 16.50
CA SER A 650 16.26 84.65 15.43
C SER A 650 16.24 83.48 14.47
N ALA A 651 15.50 82.44 14.68
CA ALA A 651 15.11 81.57 13.62
C ALA A 651 13.58 81.71 13.44
N SER A 652 13.10 81.71 12.18
CA SER A 652 11.66 81.81 11.98
C SER A 652 11.02 80.56 12.63
N PRO A 653 9.96 80.77 13.45
CA PRO A 653 9.29 79.65 14.06
C PRO A 653 8.81 78.60 13.08
N GLN A 654 8.66 79.00 11.83
CA GLN A 654 8.23 78.17 10.72
C GLN A 654 9.38 77.20 10.28
N ASP A 655 10.60 77.60 10.36
CA ASP A 655 11.77 76.79 9.93
C ASP A 655 12.07 75.70 10.95
N ALA A 656 11.97 76.00 12.24
CA ALA A 656 12.17 75.03 13.33
C ALA A 656 11.00 73.99 13.34
N HIS A 657 9.79 74.43 13.11
CA HIS A 657 8.62 73.52 13.01
C HIS A 657 8.75 72.62 11.77
N THR A 658 9.11 73.15 10.62
CA THR A 658 9.31 72.41 9.39
C THR A 658 10.43 71.37 9.51
N PHE A 659 11.52 71.72 10.23
CA PHE A 659 12.63 70.82 10.49
C PHE A 659 12.26 69.68 11.47
N ALA A 660 11.52 70.01 12.54
CA ALA A 660 11.07 69.00 13.48
C ALA A 660 10.04 68.04 12.82
N GLU A 661 9.21 68.57 11.96
CA GLU A 661 8.22 67.78 11.21
C GLU A 661 8.87 66.89 10.16
N ALA A 662 9.91 67.39 9.49
CA ALA A 662 10.76 66.61 8.58
C ALA A 662 11.50 65.47 9.29
N ILE A 663 12.07 65.73 10.50
CA ILE A 663 12.70 64.68 11.30
C ILE A 663 11.63 63.64 11.74
N ARG A 664 10.43 64.09 12.14
CA ARG A 664 9.36 63.16 12.52
C ARG A 664 8.94 62.25 11.37
N GLN A 665 8.73 62.83 10.19
CA GLN A 665 8.39 62.07 8.96
C GLN A 665 9.53 61.10 8.57
N LEU A 666 10.77 61.51 8.72
CA LEU A 666 11.93 60.67 8.52
C LEU A 666 11.98 59.46 9.44
N VAL A 667 11.81 59.71 10.75
CA VAL A 667 11.75 58.65 11.78
C VAL A 667 10.60 57.66 11.53
N ASP A 668 9.44 58.17 11.18
CA ASP A 668 8.29 57.31 10.90
C ASP A 668 8.48 56.54 9.58
N GLY A 669 9.08 57.14 8.56
CA GLY A 669 9.43 56.47 7.33
C GLY A 669 10.51 55.38 7.54
N VAL A 670 11.49 55.62 8.35
CA VAL A 670 12.50 54.61 8.75
C VAL A 670 11.86 53.47 9.53
N LYS A 671 10.95 53.77 10.47
CA LYS A 671 10.23 52.75 11.20
C LYS A 671 9.36 51.87 10.30
N ALA A 672 8.69 52.48 9.31
CA ALA A 672 7.92 51.76 8.29
C ALA A 672 8.84 50.85 7.46
N LEU A 673 9.98 51.38 6.98
CA LEU A 673 10.95 50.61 6.22
C LEU A 673 11.57 49.47 7.04
N MET A 674 11.90 49.71 8.32
CA MET A 674 12.41 48.66 9.22
C MET A 674 11.36 47.61 9.54
N ASN A 675 10.08 47.96 9.67
CA ASN A 675 9.03 46.95 9.82
C ASN A 675 8.93 46.11 8.55
N GLN A 676 9.02 46.71 7.37
CA GLN A 676 8.99 45.99 6.11
C GLN A 676 10.22 45.12 5.89
N THR A 677 11.41 45.59 6.23
CA THR A 677 12.66 44.81 6.17
C THR A 677 12.74 43.73 7.25
N SER A 678 12.16 43.92 8.43
CA SER A 678 12.03 42.87 9.43
C SER A 678 11.12 41.75 8.96
N HIS A 679 10.06 42.05 8.17
CA HIS A 679 9.26 41.08 7.49
C HIS A 679 10.00 40.34 6.38
N ILE A 680 10.88 41.00 5.63
CA ILE A 680 11.72 40.40 4.58
C ILE A 680 12.83 39.54 5.22
N GLY A 681 13.52 40.02 6.23
CA GLY A 681 14.51 39.25 6.99
C GLY A 681 13.90 38.07 7.72
N GLY A 682 12.76 38.27 8.39
CA GLY A 682 11.98 37.18 9.00
C GLY A 682 11.40 36.21 7.96
N GLY A 683 11.10 36.67 6.75
CA GLY A 683 10.71 35.83 5.61
C GLY A 683 11.86 34.96 5.12
N LEU A 684 13.05 35.53 4.98
CA LEU A 684 14.26 34.79 4.56
C LEU A 684 14.69 33.75 5.60
N THR A 685 14.72 34.15 6.88
CA THR A 685 15.06 33.25 7.99
C THR A 685 14.01 32.13 8.10
N LYS A 686 12.73 32.47 7.97
CA LYS A 686 11.64 31.50 7.95
C LYS A 686 11.69 30.60 6.71
N ALA A 687 12.09 31.11 5.56
CA ALA A 687 12.30 30.32 4.35
C ALA A 687 13.50 29.38 4.52
N LEU A 688 14.63 29.85 5.05
CA LEU A 688 15.80 29.00 5.34
C LEU A 688 15.45 27.90 6.33
N THR A 689 14.79 28.21 7.45
CA THR A 689 14.39 27.21 8.45
C THR A 689 13.31 26.24 7.93
N SER A 690 12.62 26.59 6.85
CA SER A 690 11.70 25.67 6.18
C SER A 690 12.40 24.65 5.30
N PHE A 691 13.58 24.97 4.77
CA PHE A 691 14.31 24.13 3.83
C PHE A 691 15.60 23.54 4.41
N ILE A 692 16.22 24.18 5.39
CA ILE A 692 17.39 23.68 6.10
C ILE A 692 17.00 23.48 7.57
N SER A 693 17.38 22.34 8.11
CA SER A 693 17.10 21.98 9.51
C SER A 693 17.76 22.94 10.50
N PRO A 694 17.23 23.09 11.73
CA PRO A 694 17.81 23.95 12.75
C PRO A 694 19.27 23.63 13.10
N ASP A 695 19.68 22.37 12.99
CA ASP A 695 21.06 21.92 13.20
C ASP A 695 22.00 22.22 12.00
N GLY A 696 21.43 22.61 10.85
CA GLY A 696 22.16 22.93 9.62
C GLY A 696 22.68 21.74 8.83
N HIS A 697 22.37 20.50 9.24
CA HIS A 697 22.93 19.30 8.61
C HIS A 697 22.00 18.64 7.58
N THR A 698 20.73 19.04 7.53
CA THR A 698 19.74 18.48 6.61
C THR A 698 19.09 19.59 5.78
N ALA A 699 19.12 19.46 4.46
CA ALA A 699 18.35 20.31 3.55
C ALA A 699 17.28 19.49 2.85
N ARG A 700 16.08 20.06 2.68
CA ARG A 700 14.97 19.45 1.95
C ARG A 700 14.53 20.35 0.80
N TYR A 701 14.21 19.75 -0.32
CA TYR A 701 13.69 20.39 -1.53
C TYR A 701 12.35 19.80 -1.90
N LEU A 702 11.41 20.65 -2.25
CA LEU A 702 10.11 20.24 -2.78
C LEU A 702 10.24 20.08 -4.29
N VAL A 703 10.12 18.86 -4.79
CA VAL A 703 10.21 18.55 -6.22
C VAL A 703 8.82 18.22 -6.74
N GLN A 704 8.36 18.99 -7.71
CA GLN A 704 7.12 18.78 -8.42
C GLN A 704 7.42 18.25 -9.83
N THR A 705 6.90 17.10 -10.18
CA THR A 705 7.04 16.50 -11.52
C THR A 705 5.83 16.82 -12.38
N LYS A 706 5.95 16.70 -13.71
CA LYS A 706 4.82 16.77 -14.65
C LYS A 706 4.07 15.45 -14.77
N LEU A 707 4.65 14.37 -14.23
CA LEU A 707 4.14 13.01 -14.33
C LEU A 707 3.10 12.74 -13.24
N ASN A 708 2.20 11.81 -13.52
CA ASN A 708 1.28 11.31 -12.49
C ASN A 708 2.09 10.55 -11.42
N PRO A 709 2.00 10.89 -10.12
CA PRO A 709 2.78 10.28 -9.04
C PRO A 709 2.68 8.75 -8.95
N PHE A 710 1.54 8.18 -9.36
CA PHE A 710 1.28 6.73 -9.34
C PHE A 710 1.72 6.00 -10.61
N ALA A 711 2.23 6.74 -11.61
CA ALA A 711 2.70 6.13 -12.85
C ALA A 711 4.11 5.56 -12.70
N THR A 712 4.38 4.46 -13.42
CA THR A 712 5.71 3.85 -13.44
C THR A 712 6.78 4.80 -13.98
N GLY A 713 6.41 5.74 -14.86
CA GLY A 713 7.27 6.82 -15.33
C GLY A 713 7.77 7.73 -14.21
N ALA A 714 6.85 8.14 -13.30
CA ALA A 714 7.20 8.96 -12.13
C ALA A 714 8.13 8.19 -11.17
N MET A 715 7.84 6.90 -10.89
CA MET A 715 8.71 6.06 -10.07
C MET A 715 10.13 5.95 -10.65
N ASN A 716 10.27 5.84 -11.97
CA ASN A 716 11.57 5.80 -12.62
C ASN A 716 12.27 7.17 -12.58
N GLN A 717 11.50 8.27 -12.56
CA GLN A 717 12.02 9.63 -12.46
C GLN A 717 12.71 9.89 -11.12
N ILE A 718 12.21 9.28 -10.02
CA ILE A 718 12.84 9.39 -8.69
C ILE A 718 14.33 9.01 -8.73
N ARG A 719 14.68 7.94 -9.45
CA ARG A 719 16.09 7.53 -9.60
C ARG A 719 16.89 8.61 -10.34
N ARG A 720 16.33 9.15 -11.42
CA ARG A 720 16.99 10.24 -12.20
C ARG A 720 17.17 11.50 -11.36
N ILE A 721 16.21 11.82 -10.48
CA ILE A 721 16.32 12.95 -9.54
C ILE A 721 17.52 12.75 -8.61
N VAL A 722 17.63 11.57 -8.00
CA VAL A 722 18.75 11.24 -7.10
C VAL A 722 20.09 11.25 -7.85
N ASP A 723 20.14 10.68 -9.03
CA ASP A 723 21.36 10.62 -9.85
C ASP A 723 21.80 12.03 -10.31
N ALA A 724 20.87 12.89 -10.71
CA ALA A 724 21.14 14.27 -11.08
C ALA A 724 21.55 15.12 -9.86
N ALA A 725 20.91 14.88 -8.71
CA ALA A 725 21.26 15.57 -7.46
C ALA A 725 22.70 15.24 -7.02
N ARG A 726 23.09 13.96 -7.11
CA ARG A 726 24.48 13.53 -6.83
C ARG A 726 25.48 14.16 -7.80
N GLY A 727 25.11 14.22 -9.10
CA GLY A 727 25.97 14.77 -10.15
C GLY A 727 27.25 13.97 -10.39
N ALA A 728 27.99 14.34 -11.46
CA ALA A 728 29.27 13.71 -11.78
C ALA A 728 30.42 14.20 -10.85
N HIS A 729 30.32 15.43 -10.34
CA HIS A 729 31.27 16.04 -9.42
C HIS A 729 30.47 16.87 -8.41
N PRO A 730 30.07 16.27 -7.28
CA PRO A 730 29.49 17.06 -6.20
C PRO A 730 30.53 18.08 -5.73
N GLY A 731 30.12 19.31 -5.44
CA GLY A 731 31.00 20.32 -4.81
C GLY A 731 31.64 19.76 -3.54
N ALA A 732 32.73 20.35 -3.12
CA ALA A 732 33.51 19.85 -1.97
C ALA A 732 32.66 19.69 -0.69
N THR A 733 31.58 20.48 -0.53
CA THR A 733 30.70 20.47 0.63
C THR A 733 29.63 19.37 0.58
N LEU A 734 29.31 18.83 -0.61
CA LEU A 734 28.33 17.75 -0.81
C LEU A 734 28.99 16.42 -1.15
N ALA A 735 30.32 16.30 -1.12
CA ALA A 735 31.05 15.09 -1.50
C ALA A 735 30.63 13.88 -0.62
N ASP A 736 30.45 14.10 0.68
CA ASP A 736 30.07 13.10 1.67
C ASP A 736 28.56 13.15 2.01
N ALA A 737 27.77 13.93 1.26
CA ALA A 737 26.36 14.09 1.53
C ALA A 737 25.57 12.86 1.10
N SER A 738 24.66 12.40 1.95
CA SER A 738 23.65 11.42 1.56
C SER A 738 22.48 12.12 0.90
N ILE A 739 22.11 11.65 -0.30
CA ILE A 739 20.99 12.21 -1.08
C ILE A 739 19.92 11.15 -1.24
N SER A 740 18.73 11.47 -0.78
CA SER A 740 17.59 10.57 -0.76
C SER A 740 16.29 11.32 -1.15
N VAL A 741 15.23 10.56 -1.42
CA VAL A 741 13.93 11.16 -1.78
C VAL A 741 12.85 10.51 -0.92
N SER A 742 12.00 11.33 -0.31
CA SER A 742 10.78 10.93 0.41
C SER A 742 9.55 11.47 -0.32
N GLY A 743 8.42 10.81 -0.16
CA GLY A 743 7.15 11.15 -0.78
C GLY A 743 6.44 9.91 -1.31
N ILE A 744 5.22 10.09 -1.82
CA ILE A 744 4.39 8.96 -2.26
C ILE A 744 5.00 8.22 -3.45
N THR A 745 5.54 8.92 -4.45
CA THR A 745 6.17 8.27 -5.60
C THR A 745 7.43 7.51 -5.21
N ALA A 746 8.23 8.05 -4.28
CA ALA A 746 9.39 7.36 -3.73
C ALA A 746 8.97 6.10 -2.96
N MET A 747 7.89 6.16 -2.18
CA MET A 747 7.32 5.01 -1.48
C MET A 747 6.86 3.92 -2.47
N LEU A 748 6.17 4.31 -3.55
CA LEU A 748 5.73 3.38 -4.59
C LEU A 748 6.90 2.77 -5.38
N ARG A 749 7.98 3.55 -5.58
CA ARG A 749 9.23 3.05 -6.17
C ARG A 749 9.85 1.95 -5.29
N ASP A 750 9.97 2.19 -3.99
CA ASP A 750 10.54 1.23 -3.06
C ASP A 750 9.66 -0.01 -2.93
N MET A 751 8.34 0.18 -2.82
CA MET A 751 7.37 -0.92 -2.84
C MET A 751 7.51 -1.78 -4.10
N ARG A 752 7.68 -1.16 -5.28
CA ARG A 752 7.89 -1.86 -6.55
C ARG A 752 9.22 -2.61 -6.58
N ALA A 753 10.28 -2.04 -6.01
CA ALA A 753 11.60 -2.69 -5.93
C ALA A 753 11.53 -3.93 -5.05
N TYR A 754 11.02 -3.80 -3.81
CA TYR A 754 10.84 -4.94 -2.91
C TYR A 754 9.87 -5.98 -3.47
N PHE A 755 8.80 -5.55 -4.16
CA PHE A 755 7.91 -6.50 -4.85
C PHE A 755 8.64 -7.32 -5.90
N GLY A 756 9.54 -6.68 -6.68
CA GLY A 756 10.35 -7.38 -7.67
C GLY A 756 11.27 -8.44 -7.06
N GLU A 757 11.87 -8.15 -5.91
CA GLU A 757 12.69 -9.10 -5.15
C GLU A 757 11.85 -10.21 -4.51
N ASP A 758 10.75 -9.83 -3.85
CA ASP A 758 9.85 -10.77 -3.18
C ASP A 758 9.19 -11.74 -4.15
N ILE A 759 8.78 -11.30 -5.35
CA ILE A 759 8.16 -12.20 -6.34
C ILE A 759 9.15 -13.25 -6.82
N GLN A 760 10.42 -12.89 -7.02
CA GLN A 760 11.47 -13.83 -7.38
C GLN A 760 11.71 -14.85 -6.25
N LEU A 761 11.77 -14.37 -5.02
CA LEU A 761 11.90 -15.21 -3.83
C LEU A 761 10.71 -16.16 -3.68
N ILE A 762 9.48 -15.65 -3.78
CA ILE A 762 8.25 -16.45 -3.72
C ILE A 762 8.24 -17.52 -4.80
N ILE A 763 8.57 -17.19 -6.04
CA ILE A 763 8.62 -18.16 -7.15
C ILE A 763 9.66 -19.23 -6.87
N ALA A 764 10.89 -18.85 -6.54
CA ALA A 764 11.99 -19.79 -6.28
C ALA A 764 11.69 -20.71 -5.10
N MET A 765 11.27 -20.14 -3.96
CA MET A 765 10.94 -20.90 -2.75
C MET A 765 9.75 -21.84 -2.96
N THR A 766 8.67 -21.34 -3.58
CA THR A 766 7.48 -22.15 -3.85
C THR A 766 7.81 -23.34 -4.74
N ILE A 767 8.50 -23.12 -5.86
CA ILE A 767 8.90 -24.19 -6.77
C ILE A 767 9.82 -25.20 -6.06
N LEU A 768 10.79 -24.70 -5.31
CA LEU A 768 11.74 -25.56 -4.58
C LEU A 768 11.03 -26.41 -3.52
N ILE A 769 10.20 -25.79 -2.68
CA ILE A 769 9.48 -26.48 -1.59
C ILE A 769 8.55 -27.55 -2.18
N VAL A 770 7.73 -27.15 -3.17
CA VAL A 770 6.80 -28.07 -3.83
C VAL A 770 7.56 -29.20 -4.51
N PHE A 771 8.67 -28.92 -5.20
CA PHE A 771 9.51 -29.93 -5.84
C PHE A 771 10.03 -30.94 -4.83
N LEU A 772 10.65 -30.48 -3.75
CA LEU A 772 11.24 -31.34 -2.73
C LEU A 772 10.17 -32.23 -2.08
N ILE A 773 8.99 -31.68 -1.76
CA ILE A 773 7.92 -32.45 -1.15
C ILE A 773 7.36 -33.49 -2.14
N LEU A 774 7.13 -33.09 -3.41
CA LEU A 774 6.68 -34.04 -4.44
C LEU A 774 7.69 -35.16 -4.66
N VAL A 775 8.99 -34.84 -4.70
CA VAL A 775 10.04 -35.85 -4.81
C VAL A 775 10.03 -36.82 -3.61
N ALA A 776 9.89 -36.28 -2.38
CA ALA A 776 9.87 -37.09 -1.17
C ALA A 776 8.65 -38.02 -1.14
N LEU A 777 7.45 -37.52 -1.48
CA LEU A 777 6.20 -38.27 -1.44
C LEU A 777 6.09 -39.27 -2.59
N LEU A 778 6.46 -38.87 -3.81
CA LEU A 778 6.41 -39.73 -4.99
C LEU A 778 7.64 -40.62 -5.13
N ARG A 779 8.73 -40.35 -4.39
CA ARG A 779 10.02 -41.02 -4.52
C ARG A 779 10.48 -41.11 -5.98
N ALA A 780 10.26 -40.04 -6.72
CA ALA A 780 10.53 -39.91 -8.15
C ALA A 780 10.90 -38.45 -8.44
N VAL A 781 11.69 -38.23 -9.48
CA VAL A 781 12.13 -36.88 -9.92
C VAL A 781 11.40 -36.44 -11.18
N VAL A 782 11.19 -37.36 -12.14
CA VAL A 782 10.62 -37.02 -13.44
C VAL A 782 9.16 -36.56 -13.35
N ALA A 783 8.34 -37.26 -12.56
CA ALA A 783 6.95 -36.86 -12.37
C ALA A 783 6.82 -35.46 -11.76
N PRO A 784 7.49 -35.11 -10.64
CA PRO A 784 7.48 -33.76 -10.08
C PRO A 784 7.82 -32.64 -11.06
N LEU A 785 8.82 -32.84 -11.92
CA LEU A 785 9.25 -31.82 -12.89
C LEU A 785 8.13 -31.39 -13.84
N TYR A 786 7.47 -32.35 -14.53
CA TYR A 786 6.40 -31.96 -15.43
C TYR A 786 5.12 -31.54 -14.71
N LEU A 787 4.89 -32.00 -13.47
CA LEU A 787 3.78 -31.55 -12.65
C LEU A 787 3.93 -30.07 -12.30
N ILE A 788 5.11 -29.64 -11.84
CA ILE A 788 5.39 -28.22 -11.55
C ILE A 788 5.28 -27.40 -12.82
N ALA A 789 5.88 -27.83 -13.93
CA ALA A 789 5.79 -27.14 -15.20
C ALA A 789 4.31 -26.95 -15.63
N SER A 790 3.47 -27.96 -15.44
CA SER A 790 2.06 -27.90 -15.78
C SER A 790 1.28 -26.91 -14.92
N VAL A 791 1.63 -26.79 -13.62
CA VAL A 791 0.98 -25.85 -12.69
C VAL A 791 1.44 -24.41 -12.97
N VAL A 792 2.71 -24.20 -13.29
CA VAL A 792 3.22 -22.86 -13.66
C VAL A 792 2.55 -22.37 -14.95
N ILE A 793 2.41 -23.22 -15.96
CA ILE A 793 1.70 -22.86 -17.20
C ILE A 793 0.22 -22.58 -16.91
N SER A 794 -0.42 -23.35 -16.02
CA SER A 794 -1.80 -23.12 -15.59
C SER A 794 -1.96 -21.76 -14.91
N TYR A 795 -1.03 -21.40 -14.01
CA TYR A 795 -0.99 -20.08 -13.38
C TYR A 795 -0.88 -18.94 -14.40
N LEU A 796 0.10 -19.04 -15.32
CA LEU A 796 0.27 -18.03 -16.35
C LEU A 796 -0.97 -17.90 -17.25
N SER A 797 -1.64 -19.04 -17.54
CA SER A 797 -2.89 -19.05 -18.28
C SER A 797 -4.02 -18.35 -17.52
N ALA A 798 -4.13 -18.59 -16.21
CA ALA A 798 -5.11 -17.94 -15.36
C ALA A 798 -4.88 -16.43 -15.27
N LEU A 799 -3.62 -16.01 -15.09
CA LEU A 799 -3.23 -14.61 -15.12
C LEU A 799 -3.57 -13.97 -16.47
N GLY A 800 -3.31 -14.68 -17.58
CA GLY A 800 -3.65 -14.22 -18.94
C GLY A 800 -5.15 -14.05 -19.13
N VAL A 801 -5.98 -14.96 -18.59
CA VAL A 801 -7.45 -14.77 -18.58
C VAL A 801 -7.81 -13.53 -17.74
N GLY A 802 -7.15 -13.31 -16.60
CA GLY A 802 -7.32 -12.11 -15.80
C GLY A 802 -7.00 -10.83 -16.59
N VAL A 803 -5.90 -10.82 -17.34
CA VAL A 803 -5.54 -9.70 -18.24
C VAL A 803 -6.61 -9.47 -19.29
N ILE A 804 -7.10 -10.53 -19.96
CA ILE A 804 -8.15 -10.41 -20.95
C ILE A 804 -9.40 -9.78 -20.35
N VAL A 805 -9.84 -10.26 -19.20
CA VAL A 805 -11.11 -9.82 -18.59
C VAL A 805 -10.98 -8.41 -18.00
N PHE A 806 -10.00 -8.19 -17.12
CA PHE A 806 -9.92 -6.91 -16.41
C PHE A 806 -9.33 -5.80 -17.29
N GLN A 807 -8.26 -6.08 -18.03
CA GLN A 807 -7.59 -5.03 -18.78
C GLN A 807 -8.26 -4.77 -20.14
N PHE A 808 -8.60 -5.81 -20.94
CA PHE A 808 -9.15 -5.61 -22.27
C PHE A 808 -10.69 -5.48 -22.30
N ILE A 809 -11.43 -6.18 -21.41
CA ILE A 809 -12.89 -6.09 -21.39
C ILE A 809 -13.36 -4.96 -20.48
N PHE A 810 -12.84 -4.88 -19.24
CA PHE A 810 -13.26 -3.86 -18.27
C PHE A 810 -12.42 -2.57 -18.27
N GLY A 811 -11.30 -2.52 -19.00
CA GLY A 811 -10.43 -1.35 -19.07
C GLY A 811 -9.70 -1.04 -17.76
N GLN A 812 -9.52 -2.02 -16.87
CA GLN A 812 -8.92 -1.86 -15.55
C GLN A 812 -7.59 -2.62 -15.49
N ASN A 813 -6.52 -1.94 -15.10
CA ASN A 813 -5.23 -2.58 -14.87
C ASN A 813 -5.29 -3.54 -13.67
N LEU A 814 -4.46 -4.57 -13.68
CA LEU A 814 -4.33 -5.47 -12.55
C LEU A 814 -3.62 -4.77 -11.37
N THR A 815 -4.08 -5.03 -10.15
CA THR A 815 -3.38 -4.54 -8.95
C THR A 815 -2.01 -5.20 -8.84
N TRP A 816 -1.01 -4.44 -8.46
CA TRP A 816 0.40 -4.85 -8.39
C TRP A 816 0.65 -6.12 -7.56
N SER A 817 -0.13 -6.36 -6.49
CA SER A 817 0.03 -7.50 -5.58
C SER A 817 -0.52 -8.83 -6.14
N ILE A 818 -1.37 -8.77 -7.17
CA ILE A 818 -2.08 -9.94 -7.73
C ILE A 818 -1.15 -11.04 -8.24
N PRO A 819 -0.09 -10.75 -9.03
CA PRO A 819 0.74 -11.83 -9.56
C PRO A 819 1.38 -12.69 -8.47
N GLY A 820 1.93 -12.08 -7.42
CA GLY A 820 2.57 -12.81 -6.33
C GLY A 820 1.60 -13.65 -5.53
N LEU A 821 0.47 -13.05 -5.14
CA LEU A 821 -0.55 -13.71 -4.33
C LEU A 821 -1.21 -14.89 -5.08
N THR A 822 -1.58 -14.67 -6.33
CA THR A 822 -2.24 -15.72 -7.13
C THR A 822 -1.27 -16.83 -7.55
N PHE A 823 0.02 -16.51 -7.75
CA PHE A 823 1.05 -17.50 -8.02
C PHE A 823 1.17 -18.53 -6.91
N ILE A 824 1.38 -18.06 -5.69
CA ILE A 824 1.61 -18.97 -4.56
C ILE A 824 0.37 -19.83 -4.27
N VAL A 825 -0.83 -19.22 -4.35
CA VAL A 825 -2.08 -19.96 -4.13
C VAL A 825 -2.27 -21.03 -5.20
N LEU A 826 -2.16 -20.68 -6.49
CA LEU A 826 -2.39 -21.64 -7.58
C LEU A 826 -1.32 -22.71 -7.66
N VAL A 827 -0.05 -22.37 -7.39
CA VAL A 827 1.03 -23.37 -7.45
C VAL A 827 0.96 -24.34 -6.27
N ALA A 828 0.71 -23.83 -5.05
CA ALA A 828 0.57 -24.68 -3.88
C ALA A 828 -0.61 -25.64 -4.02
N MET A 829 -1.79 -25.14 -4.42
CA MET A 829 -3.01 -25.95 -4.56
C MET A 829 -2.98 -26.85 -5.81
N GLY A 830 -2.42 -26.36 -6.91
CA GLY A 830 -2.25 -27.14 -8.12
C GLY A 830 -1.33 -28.36 -7.91
N ALA A 831 -0.27 -28.18 -7.15
CA ALA A 831 0.64 -29.26 -6.78
C ALA A 831 -0.03 -30.31 -5.88
N ASP A 832 -0.86 -29.87 -4.95
CA ASP A 832 -1.61 -30.72 -4.04
C ASP A 832 -2.47 -31.75 -4.76
N TYR A 833 -3.35 -31.30 -5.62
CA TYR A 833 -4.21 -32.20 -6.36
C TYR A 833 -3.46 -33.07 -7.38
N ASN A 834 -2.37 -32.56 -7.98
CA ASN A 834 -1.53 -33.37 -8.86
C ASN A 834 -0.85 -34.49 -8.09
N LEU A 835 -0.49 -34.25 -6.82
CA LEU A 835 -0.01 -35.28 -5.91
C LEU A 835 -1.05 -36.40 -5.71
N LEU A 836 -2.32 -36.02 -5.48
CA LEU A 836 -3.41 -36.99 -5.32
C LEU A 836 -3.59 -37.88 -6.57
N LEU A 837 -3.56 -37.27 -7.77
CA LEU A 837 -3.70 -37.97 -9.03
C LEU A 837 -2.53 -38.94 -9.25
N ILE A 838 -1.30 -38.45 -9.13
CA ILE A 838 -0.09 -39.24 -9.45
C ILE A 838 0.21 -40.29 -8.37
N SER A 839 -0.09 -40.04 -7.07
CA SER A 839 0.03 -41.07 -6.05
C SER A 839 -0.91 -42.24 -6.33
N ARG A 840 -2.14 -41.97 -6.77
CA ARG A 840 -3.09 -43.00 -7.18
C ARG A 840 -2.62 -43.72 -8.45
N LEU A 841 -2.12 -42.98 -9.43
CA LEU A 841 -1.52 -43.56 -10.64
C LEU A 841 -0.38 -44.51 -10.28
N ARG A 842 0.46 -44.18 -9.31
CA ARG A 842 1.54 -45.04 -8.81
C ARG A 842 1.01 -46.36 -8.23
N GLU A 843 -0.09 -46.30 -7.46
CA GLU A 843 -0.73 -47.48 -6.90
C GLU A 843 -1.29 -48.40 -8.01
N GLU A 844 -1.79 -47.84 -9.10
CA GLU A 844 -2.38 -48.58 -10.23
C GLU A 844 -1.38 -48.99 -11.32
N SER A 845 -0.12 -48.46 -11.26
CA SER A 845 0.92 -48.66 -12.27
C SER A 845 1.55 -50.08 -12.33
N PRO A 846 1.44 -51.00 -11.30
CA PRO A 846 1.94 -52.37 -11.41
C PRO A 846 1.40 -53.13 -12.60
N TYR A 847 0.23 -52.76 -13.12
CA TYR A 847 -0.41 -53.35 -14.30
C TYR A 847 -0.13 -52.55 -15.62
N GLY A 848 0.86 -51.69 -15.62
CA GLY A 848 1.25 -50.81 -16.72
C GLY A 848 0.64 -49.42 -16.60
N VAL A 849 1.41 -48.37 -16.98
CA VAL A 849 1.04 -46.96 -16.84
C VAL A 849 -0.23 -46.61 -17.63
N ARG A 850 -0.39 -47.14 -18.82
CA ARG A 850 -1.60 -46.90 -19.66
C ARG A 850 -2.87 -47.39 -18.98
N SER A 851 -2.86 -48.62 -18.49
CA SER A 851 -4.03 -49.17 -17.73
C SER A 851 -4.20 -48.45 -16.39
N GLY A 852 -3.12 -48.07 -15.74
CA GLY A 852 -3.13 -47.25 -14.54
C GLY A 852 -3.83 -45.93 -14.71
N VAL A 853 -3.56 -45.20 -15.81
CA VAL A 853 -4.21 -43.93 -16.12
C VAL A 853 -5.69 -44.08 -16.31
N ILE A 854 -6.16 -45.12 -17.06
CA ILE A 854 -7.60 -45.36 -17.28
C ILE A 854 -8.32 -45.62 -15.93
N ARG A 855 -7.70 -46.42 -15.05
CA ARG A 855 -8.30 -46.76 -13.75
C ARG A 855 -8.29 -45.53 -12.83
N THR A 856 -7.16 -44.82 -12.78
CA THR A 856 -7.04 -43.64 -11.94
C THR A 856 -8.01 -42.53 -12.35
N VAL A 857 -8.03 -42.14 -13.62
CA VAL A 857 -8.97 -41.13 -14.12
C VAL A 857 -10.44 -41.60 -13.89
N GLY A 858 -10.72 -42.89 -14.10
CA GLY A 858 -12.06 -43.44 -13.87
C GLY A 858 -12.50 -43.34 -12.42
N SER A 859 -11.63 -43.66 -11.45
CA SER A 859 -11.96 -43.71 -10.03
C SER A 859 -11.83 -42.38 -9.31
N THR A 860 -10.93 -41.50 -9.71
CA THR A 860 -10.63 -40.24 -9.01
C THR A 860 -11.15 -39.01 -9.73
N GLY A 861 -11.40 -39.08 -11.03
CA GLY A 861 -11.78 -37.93 -11.84
C GLY A 861 -13.01 -37.20 -11.33
N GLY A 862 -14.06 -37.92 -10.91
CA GLY A 862 -15.26 -37.29 -10.37
C GLY A 862 -15.05 -36.57 -9.04
N VAL A 863 -14.24 -37.14 -8.18
CA VAL A 863 -13.98 -36.57 -6.85
C VAL A 863 -13.08 -35.33 -6.97
N ILE A 864 -11.99 -35.43 -7.74
CA ILE A 864 -11.06 -34.34 -8.00
C ILE A 864 -11.79 -33.16 -8.66
N THR A 865 -12.65 -33.44 -9.64
CA THR A 865 -13.40 -32.38 -10.33
C THR A 865 -14.40 -31.71 -9.38
N ALA A 866 -15.11 -32.49 -8.56
CA ALA A 866 -16.02 -31.95 -7.57
C ALA A 866 -15.28 -31.02 -6.58
N ALA A 867 -14.15 -31.49 -6.07
CA ALA A 867 -13.28 -30.74 -5.16
C ALA A 867 -12.79 -29.41 -5.78
N GLY A 868 -12.26 -29.48 -7.00
CA GLY A 868 -11.76 -28.28 -7.68
C GLY A 868 -12.87 -27.26 -8.03
N VAL A 869 -14.08 -27.73 -8.36
CA VAL A 869 -15.23 -26.83 -8.58
C VAL A 869 -15.67 -26.16 -7.28
N ILE A 870 -15.69 -26.89 -6.15
CA ILE A 870 -16.03 -26.31 -4.84
C ILE A 870 -15.02 -25.25 -4.46
N PHE A 871 -13.74 -25.55 -4.63
CA PHE A 871 -12.69 -24.60 -4.29
C PHE A 871 -12.71 -23.37 -5.21
N ALA A 872 -12.87 -23.54 -6.51
CA ALA A 872 -13.05 -22.42 -7.42
C ALA A 872 -14.25 -21.55 -7.03
N ALA A 873 -15.36 -22.16 -6.64
CA ALA A 873 -16.53 -21.44 -6.16
C ALA A 873 -16.25 -20.66 -4.87
N SER A 874 -15.52 -21.23 -3.91
CA SER A 874 -15.15 -20.47 -2.72
C SER A 874 -14.31 -19.24 -3.08
N MET A 875 -13.39 -19.33 -4.04
CA MET A 875 -12.63 -18.18 -4.56
C MET A 875 -13.53 -17.18 -5.29
N PHE A 876 -14.46 -17.65 -6.11
CA PHE A 876 -15.42 -16.77 -6.78
C PHE A 876 -16.36 -16.05 -5.81
N GLY A 877 -16.50 -16.47 -4.56
CA GLY A 877 -17.15 -15.70 -3.52
C GLY A 877 -16.54 -14.31 -3.32
N MET A 878 -15.24 -14.14 -3.58
CA MET A 878 -14.57 -12.84 -3.53
C MET A 878 -14.99 -11.88 -4.66
N LEU A 879 -15.71 -12.34 -5.69
CA LEU A 879 -16.27 -11.46 -6.73
C LEU A 879 -17.36 -10.53 -6.19
N PHE A 880 -17.91 -10.83 -5.03
CA PHE A 880 -18.89 -10.00 -4.34
C PHE A 880 -18.25 -8.90 -3.47
N ALA A 881 -16.91 -8.80 -3.45
CA ALA A 881 -16.20 -7.72 -2.81
C ALA A 881 -16.40 -6.39 -3.54
N SER A 882 -16.35 -5.30 -2.80
CA SER A 882 -16.31 -3.95 -3.36
C SER A 882 -14.90 -3.53 -3.76
N ILE A 883 -13.86 -4.12 -3.14
CA ILE A 883 -12.45 -3.83 -3.39
C ILE A 883 -11.97 -4.63 -4.60
N ASN A 884 -11.52 -3.94 -5.65
CA ASN A 884 -11.08 -4.56 -6.90
C ASN A 884 -9.96 -5.60 -6.73
N THR A 885 -9.05 -5.40 -5.78
CA THR A 885 -7.97 -6.37 -5.51
C THR A 885 -8.52 -7.74 -5.13
N LEU A 886 -9.55 -7.80 -4.28
CA LEU A 886 -10.19 -9.06 -3.90
C LEU A 886 -10.94 -9.69 -5.07
N VAL A 887 -11.65 -8.88 -5.86
CA VAL A 887 -12.36 -9.32 -7.06
C VAL A 887 -11.39 -9.94 -8.06
N GLN A 888 -10.28 -9.27 -8.37
CA GLN A 888 -9.27 -9.76 -9.28
C GLN A 888 -8.62 -11.05 -8.78
N ALA A 889 -8.24 -11.10 -7.49
CA ALA A 889 -7.66 -12.28 -6.88
C ALA A 889 -8.61 -13.48 -6.94
N GLY A 890 -9.87 -13.29 -6.53
CA GLY A 890 -10.90 -14.33 -6.56
C GLY A 890 -11.16 -14.87 -7.95
N PHE A 891 -11.26 -13.97 -8.95
CA PHE A 891 -11.46 -14.35 -10.35
C PHE A 891 -10.29 -15.16 -10.92
N ILE A 892 -9.07 -14.67 -10.74
CA ILE A 892 -7.87 -15.30 -11.32
C ILE A 892 -7.61 -16.66 -10.65
N VAL A 893 -7.69 -16.73 -9.31
CA VAL A 893 -7.51 -17.98 -8.58
C VAL A 893 -8.62 -18.97 -8.91
N GLY A 894 -9.88 -18.54 -8.89
CA GLY A 894 -11.03 -19.41 -9.23
C GLY A 894 -10.94 -19.95 -10.64
N THR A 895 -10.61 -19.10 -11.62
CA THR A 895 -10.42 -19.52 -13.02
C THR A 895 -9.22 -20.44 -13.17
N GLY A 896 -8.10 -20.14 -12.50
CA GLY A 896 -6.92 -20.99 -12.48
C GLY A 896 -7.20 -22.39 -11.95
N LEU A 897 -7.96 -22.49 -10.86
CA LEU A 897 -8.40 -23.78 -10.30
C LEU A 897 -9.31 -24.56 -11.26
N LEU A 898 -10.18 -23.88 -12.02
CA LEU A 898 -10.97 -24.53 -13.04
C LEU A 898 -10.11 -25.00 -14.22
N LEU A 899 -9.20 -24.18 -14.73
CA LEU A 899 -8.25 -24.57 -15.78
C LEU A 899 -7.40 -25.77 -15.33
N ASP A 900 -6.90 -25.74 -14.11
CA ASP A 900 -6.13 -26.83 -13.56
C ASP A 900 -6.97 -28.10 -13.43
N THR A 901 -8.22 -28.00 -12.95
CA THR A 901 -9.12 -29.12 -12.75
C THR A 901 -9.55 -29.76 -14.08
N PHE A 902 -10.00 -28.96 -15.05
CA PHE A 902 -10.62 -29.50 -16.27
C PHE A 902 -9.62 -29.72 -17.41
N LEU A 903 -8.53 -28.94 -17.49
CA LEU A 903 -7.59 -29.03 -18.58
C LEU A 903 -6.29 -29.74 -18.16
N VAL A 904 -5.66 -29.27 -17.07
CA VAL A 904 -4.35 -29.81 -16.68
C VAL A 904 -4.49 -31.23 -16.13
N ARG A 905 -5.32 -31.44 -15.13
CA ARG A 905 -5.44 -32.75 -14.42
C ARG A 905 -6.18 -33.79 -15.22
N THR A 906 -7.19 -33.40 -15.97
CA THR A 906 -8.00 -34.37 -16.71
C THR A 906 -7.40 -34.73 -18.05
N ILE A 907 -6.57 -33.84 -18.64
CA ILE A 907 -6.03 -34.05 -19.99
C ILE A 907 -4.50 -34.01 -19.98
N THR A 908 -3.87 -32.88 -19.59
CA THR A 908 -2.43 -32.64 -19.78
C THR A 908 -1.58 -33.64 -18.98
N VAL A 909 -1.83 -33.74 -17.66
CA VAL A 909 -1.06 -34.61 -16.76
C VAL A 909 -1.24 -36.10 -17.10
N PRO A 910 -2.45 -36.65 -17.34
CA PRO A 910 -2.61 -38.02 -17.76
C PRO A 910 -1.95 -38.32 -19.10
N ALA A 911 -2.04 -37.39 -20.08
CA ALA A 911 -1.40 -37.56 -21.38
C ALA A 911 0.14 -37.60 -21.25
N MET A 912 0.72 -36.70 -20.45
CA MET A 912 2.15 -36.70 -20.12
C MET A 912 2.57 -38.01 -19.43
N ALA A 913 1.82 -38.45 -18.43
CA ALA A 913 2.12 -39.69 -17.71
C ALA A 913 2.15 -40.89 -18.65
N VAL A 914 1.25 -40.96 -19.64
CA VAL A 914 1.23 -42.02 -20.66
C VAL A 914 2.47 -41.94 -21.58
N LEU A 915 2.87 -40.75 -22.03
CA LEU A 915 4.02 -40.56 -22.91
C LEU A 915 5.34 -40.86 -22.20
N VAL A 916 5.51 -40.41 -20.99
CA VAL A 916 6.71 -40.66 -20.15
C VAL A 916 6.81 -42.13 -19.72
N GLY A 917 5.68 -42.84 -19.58
CA GLY A 917 5.63 -44.26 -19.27
C GLY A 917 6.30 -44.62 -17.95
N ASN A 918 7.16 -45.63 -17.95
CA ASN A 918 7.81 -46.07 -16.69
C ASN A 918 8.88 -45.11 -16.18
N ALA A 919 9.39 -44.19 -17.00
CA ALA A 919 10.33 -43.16 -16.58
C ALA A 919 9.71 -42.18 -15.57
N ASN A 920 8.39 -42.09 -15.45
CA ASN A 920 7.70 -41.32 -14.40
C ASN A 920 8.27 -41.56 -13.01
N TRP A 921 8.68 -42.80 -12.74
CA TRP A 921 9.12 -43.24 -11.40
C TRP A 921 10.63 -43.18 -11.19
N TRP A 922 11.43 -42.74 -12.15
CA TRP A 922 12.88 -42.60 -11.98
C TRP A 922 13.23 -41.61 -10.82
N PRO A 923 14.17 -41.94 -9.94
CA PRO A 923 15.09 -43.10 -9.90
C PRO A 923 14.49 -44.34 -9.23
N SER A 924 13.31 -44.31 -8.65
CA SER A 924 12.68 -45.48 -8.05
C SER A 924 12.13 -46.45 -9.12
N ARG A 925 11.99 -47.71 -8.75
CA ARG A 925 11.36 -48.70 -9.61
C ARG A 925 9.84 -48.64 -9.46
N PRO A 926 9.06 -48.96 -10.54
CA PRO A 926 7.63 -49.08 -10.41
C PRO A 926 7.28 -50.14 -9.33
N PRO A 927 6.19 -49.94 -8.55
CA PRO A 927 5.77 -50.90 -7.56
C PRO A 927 5.50 -52.27 -8.23
N ARG A 928 6.02 -53.35 -7.63
CA ARG A 928 5.74 -54.70 -8.11
C ARG A 928 4.29 -55.06 -7.81
N PRO A 929 3.63 -55.86 -8.71
CA PRO A 929 2.32 -56.40 -8.37
C PRO A 929 2.39 -57.16 -7.06
N SER A 930 1.63 -56.78 -6.07
CA SER A 930 1.46 -57.63 -4.91
C SER A 930 0.88 -58.94 -5.39
N PRO A 931 1.45 -60.12 -5.04
CA PRO A 931 0.84 -61.39 -5.39
C PRO A 931 -0.57 -61.36 -4.80
N ARG A 932 -1.59 -61.33 -5.68
CA ARG A 932 -2.95 -61.60 -5.20
C ARG A 932 -2.86 -62.95 -4.53
N ARG A 933 -3.15 -63.00 -3.24
CA ARG A 933 -3.51 -64.28 -2.60
C ARG A 933 -4.57 -64.86 -3.50
N PRO A 934 -4.40 -66.03 -4.08
CA PRO A 934 -5.49 -66.66 -4.85
C PRO A 934 -6.69 -66.70 -3.91
N GLU A 935 -7.80 -66.05 -4.30
CA GLU A 935 -9.09 -66.35 -3.72
C GLU A 935 -9.18 -67.85 -3.76
N ARG A 936 -9.16 -68.53 -2.62
CA ARG A 936 -9.48 -69.94 -2.55
C ARG A 936 -10.87 -70.02 -3.09
N LEU A 937 -11.04 -70.46 -4.33
CA LEU A 937 -12.25 -71.03 -4.81
C LEU A 937 -12.65 -72.04 -3.71
N HIS A 938 -13.78 -71.81 -3.04
CA HIS A 938 -14.41 -72.77 -2.22
C HIS A 938 -14.57 -74.01 -3.08
N THR A 939 -13.73 -74.98 -2.93
CA THR A 939 -14.02 -76.33 -3.35
C THR A 939 -15.25 -76.73 -2.52
N PRO A 940 -16.31 -77.20 -3.14
CA PRO A 940 -17.45 -77.68 -2.42
C PRO A 940 -16.96 -78.81 -1.55
N ASP A 941 -17.43 -78.85 -0.31
CA ASP A 941 -17.18 -79.89 0.68
C ASP A 941 -17.67 -81.26 0.06
N PRO A 942 -16.75 -82.29 -0.01
CA PRO A 942 -17.13 -83.54 -0.72
C PRO A 942 -18.14 -84.40 0.11
N GLY A 943 -18.82 -83.85 1.09
CA GLY A 943 -19.66 -84.60 2.05
C GLY A 943 -21.13 -84.47 1.94
N LEU A 944 -21.70 -83.74 0.98
CA LEU A 944 -23.15 -83.63 0.81
C LEU A 944 -23.58 -84.29 -0.50
N THR A 945 -24.18 -85.50 -0.41
CA THR A 945 -24.89 -86.19 -1.51
C THR A 945 -26.11 -85.33 -1.90
N PRO A 946 -26.45 -85.15 -3.19
CA PRO A 946 -27.66 -84.49 -3.59
C PRO A 946 -28.90 -85.34 -3.29
N GLU A 947 -29.80 -84.83 -2.53
CA GLU A 947 -31.20 -85.34 -2.49
C GLU A 947 -31.91 -85.03 -3.82
N GLU A 948 -32.50 -86.01 -4.49
CA GLU A 948 -33.31 -85.87 -5.69
C GLU A 948 -34.51 -84.97 -5.38
N PRO A 949 -34.88 -84.05 -6.26
CA PRO A 949 -36.12 -83.32 -6.13
C PRO A 949 -37.30 -84.11 -6.57
N GLN A 950 -38.33 -84.31 -5.69
CA GLN A 950 -39.62 -84.75 -6.05
C GLN A 950 -40.36 -83.73 -6.91
N ASP A 951 -40.89 -84.17 -8.04
CA ASP A 951 -41.77 -83.45 -8.92
C ASP A 951 -42.96 -82.82 -8.17
N THR A 952 -43.20 -81.52 -8.26
CA THR A 952 -44.51 -80.89 -8.22
C THR A 952 -44.59 -79.87 -9.30
N ALA A 953 -45.51 -80.14 -10.23
CA ALA A 953 -45.92 -79.31 -11.33
C ALA A 953 -46.55 -77.99 -10.84
N ASP A 954 -46.56 -77.02 -11.72
CA ASP A 954 -47.34 -75.78 -11.75
C ASP A 954 -46.67 -74.51 -11.09
N ALA A 955 -46.01 -73.72 -11.90
CA ALA A 955 -46.13 -72.27 -11.89
C ALA A 955 -45.36 -71.63 -13.10
N PRO A 956 -45.83 -70.49 -13.63
CA PRO A 956 -45.49 -70.05 -14.99
C PRO A 956 -44.27 -69.17 -15.07
N ASP A 957 -43.65 -69.29 -16.20
CA ASP A 957 -42.68 -68.47 -16.97
C ASP A 957 -42.27 -67.10 -16.42
N ALA A 958 -41.18 -67.04 -15.70
CA ALA A 958 -40.41 -65.80 -15.35
C ALA A 958 -38.97 -65.85 -15.81
N GLY A 959 -38.64 -66.58 -16.83
CA GLY A 959 -37.32 -66.97 -17.28
C GLY A 959 -36.61 -66.06 -18.31
N ARG A 960 -37.07 -64.82 -18.61
CA ARG A 960 -36.51 -64.04 -19.74
C ARG A 960 -35.78 -62.77 -19.39
N HIS A 961 -35.63 -62.36 -18.16
CA HIS A 961 -34.98 -61.09 -17.85
C HIS A 961 -33.57 -61.12 -17.21
N TRP A 962 -33.00 -62.28 -16.95
CA TRP A 962 -31.73 -62.43 -16.29
C TRP A 962 -30.48 -62.54 -17.19
N LYS A 963 -30.63 -62.79 -18.50
CA LYS A 963 -29.50 -62.96 -19.48
C LYS A 963 -28.91 -61.66 -20.02
N GLN A 964 -29.43 -60.48 -19.70
CA GLN A 964 -28.86 -59.19 -20.13
C GLN A 964 -27.96 -58.48 -19.11
N ALA A 965 -27.80 -58.93 -17.89
CA ALA A 965 -27.00 -58.33 -16.85
C ALA A 965 -25.54 -58.87 -16.79
N GLU A 966 -25.24 -60.01 -17.41
CA GLU A 966 -23.91 -60.64 -17.34
C GLU A 966 -22.91 -60.21 -18.45
N ALA A 967 -23.31 -59.42 -19.44
CA ALA A 967 -22.48 -59.03 -20.58
C ALA A 967 -21.61 -57.78 -20.32
N ALA A 968 -21.35 -57.35 -19.05
CA ALA A 968 -20.52 -56.19 -18.75
C ALA A 968 -19.16 -56.53 -18.14
N HIS A 969 -18.73 -57.77 -18.21
CA HIS A 969 -17.33 -58.13 -17.92
C HIS A 969 -16.46 -57.84 -19.13
N VAL A 970 -15.55 -56.88 -19.01
CA VAL A 970 -14.48 -56.64 -19.95
C VAL A 970 -13.64 -57.92 -20.04
N THR A 971 -13.69 -58.65 -21.18
CA THR A 971 -12.85 -59.79 -21.41
C THR A 971 -11.40 -59.37 -21.66
N ASP A 972 -10.43 -60.23 -21.33
CA ASP A 972 -9.00 -60.02 -21.55
C ASP A 972 -8.61 -59.64 -22.97
N SER A 973 -9.52 -59.87 -23.95
CA SER A 973 -9.31 -59.48 -25.35
C SER A 973 -9.24 -57.97 -25.58
N ASP A 974 -9.89 -57.12 -24.74
CA ASP A 974 -9.79 -55.66 -24.87
C ASP A 974 -8.46 -55.10 -24.35
N ILE A 975 -7.74 -55.87 -23.54
CA ILE A 975 -6.41 -55.53 -23.04
C ILE A 975 -5.32 -55.94 -24.04
N VAL A 976 -5.54 -56.97 -24.86
CA VAL A 976 -4.59 -57.45 -25.86
C VAL A 976 -4.57 -56.50 -27.09
N ALA A 977 -5.71 -55.92 -27.46
CA ALA A 977 -5.80 -54.93 -28.52
C ALA A 977 -5.04 -53.59 -28.26
N LEU A 978 -4.65 -53.35 -27.00
CA LEU A 978 -3.88 -52.17 -26.58
C LEU A 978 -2.37 -52.44 -26.47
N ARG A 979 -1.90 -53.69 -26.71
CA ARG A 979 -0.47 -54.07 -26.72
C ARG A 979 0.17 -53.95 -28.14
N SER A 980 -0.56 -53.83 -29.20
CA SER A 980 -0.12 -53.44 -30.51
C SER A 980 -0.47 -51.90 -30.74
#